data_90fd893b170fa945ea3d196d8bbe7865
#
_entry.id   90fd893b170fa945ea3d196d8bbe7865
#
_cell.length_a   1.000
_cell.length_b   1.000
_cell.length_c   1.000
_cell.angle_alpha   90.00
_cell.angle_beta   90.00
_cell.angle_gamma   90.00
#
_symmetry.space_group_name_H-M   'P 1'
#
loop_
_entity.id
_entity.type
_entity.pdbx_description
1 polymer ?
#
loop_
_entity_poly.entity_id
_entity_poly.type
_entity_poly.pdbx_seq_one_letter_code
_entity_poly.pdbx_strand_id
1 'polypeptide(L)'
;MDEKRKRVTAPRIAAALSALLAGAALYTVSGSERQGIQVKEYTEAAEAADSTIMVYMNGSDLEGDYGAATADLREMMDALRTAGQEENFPSLHVVVEAGGSTRWELDEMDGVPYARFSLTEDGISSMEPMEIRNMGDADTLTDFVNYGVQSYPANHYGLILWNHGGGPVGGYGSDSHFDGDGLSLEEIREALDHSVMADKAFDFVAFDACLMGSVEIADCLEGRAGYVIASPELEPQDGYDYSWMTALGDSLPSDMEWGEAVGRSMVETYDAYYASGTAPVAMSLMDMKEYPAFHEVFHQYVDGIPQELREELYRELGKDRMKMLAFGSRQAGGSPELVDVLEFLDACQSVYPDESALQTLKEGMGKLVTDQWAKGYPGNPSGLTIYLPSGSNPYLSEDLETYDTTGFCSAYRQLTDGYTAYLARESGVEWGNINAHKDGTVEISIAPEDVSDVTGAYLAVFCPVGDDGNYYLLCTDSDVDIGVDGTLRAAPENSYMGMKGQVLCLIETMNLDAYTEYMAPVLYNGELCTMRIGFDEEHEDGQILSVTPAGQTSEAAKQIYELKEGDRVTPLYLVEHMEDVEEEPVDGAKDGANDEAKDEAKDEANDEAKNEAKDGIKDGTKNGAKDGAKDETIDGAKDETKDEAGDETKDEIRDETGNTAGSSHGETSHNPDQITEDRYYTDSYYMGTEFYIEEPDDMLLETVPVSGDGYFYGFMLMDVRQNIYYTDFTGIETEDTGS
;
A
#
# COMPACT_ATOMS: atom_id res chain seq x y z
N MET A 1 -32.78 -26.49 25.69
CA MET A 1 -32.78 -25.23 24.96
C MET A 1 -32.01 -25.52 23.71
N ASP A 2 -32.63 -25.50 22.54
CA ASP A 2 -31.99 -25.86 21.31
C ASP A 2 -31.06 -24.70 20.88
N GLU A 3 -29.78 -24.89 20.99
CA GLU A 3 -28.76 -23.99 20.44
C GLU A 3 -28.88 -23.99 18.92
N LYS A 4 -29.23 -22.85 18.36
CA LYS A 4 -29.21 -22.63 16.91
C LYS A 4 -27.75 -22.54 16.48
N ARG A 5 -27.33 -23.47 15.67
CA ARG A 5 -26.01 -23.44 15.00
C ARG A 5 -26.00 -22.33 13.97
N LYS A 6 -25.03 -21.42 14.06
CA LYS A 6 -24.78 -20.38 13.08
C LYS A 6 -23.47 -20.71 12.34
N ARG A 7 -23.48 -20.74 11.03
CA ARG A 7 -22.28 -20.86 10.20
C ARG A 7 -21.93 -19.48 9.67
N VAL A 8 -20.67 -19.09 9.83
CA VAL A 8 -20.11 -17.90 9.16
C VAL A 8 -19.73 -18.32 7.75
N THR A 9 -20.43 -17.80 6.77
CA THR A 9 -19.92 -17.82 5.40
C THR A 9 -19.15 -16.53 5.26
N ALA A 10 -17.82 -16.61 5.16
CA ALA A 10 -16.97 -15.45 4.95
C ALA A 10 -17.55 -14.61 3.79
N PRO A 11 -18.07 -13.42 4.01
CA PRO A 11 -18.17 -12.46 2.95
C PRO A 11 -16.71 -12.16 2.57
N ARG A 12 -16.43 -12.14 1.30
CA ARG A 12 -15.15 -11.70 0.78
C ARG A 12 -14.85 -10.36 1.44
N ILE A 13 -13.90 -10.30 2.36
CA ILE A 13 -13.47 -9.06 3.04
C ILE A 13 -13.14 -7.96 2.02
N ALA A 14 -12.79 -8.35 0.79
CA ALA A 14 -12.63 -7.50 -0.37
C ALA A 14 -13.89 -6.74 -0.84
N ALA A 15 -15.10 -7.07 -0.42
CA ALA A 15 -16.32 -6.43 -0.94
C ALA A 15 -16.77 -5.19 -0.15
N ALA A 16 -16.30 -4.99 1.06
CA ALA A 16 -16.75 -3.88 1.91
C ALA A 16 -16.01 -2.54 1.60
N LEU A 17 -14.82 -2.58 1.01
CA LEU A 17 -14.08 -1.39 0.60
C LEU A 17 -14.49 -0.83 -0.78
N SER A 18 -15.25 -1.59 -1.58
CA SER A 18 -15.59 -1.21 -2.96
C SER A 18 -16.86 -0.35 -3.12
N ALA A 19 -17.54 0.05 -2.07
CA ALA A 19 -18.81 0.79 -2.20
C ALA A 19 -18.66 2.31 -2.34
N LEU A 20 -17.49 2.88 -2.22
CA LEU A 20 -17.29 4.34 -2.24
C LEU A 20 -16.65 4.91 -3.52
N LEU A 21 -16.19 4.10 -4.46
CA LEU A 21 -15.60 4.59 -5.72
C LEU A 21 -16.14 3.86 -6.95
N ALA A 22 -17.46 3.89 -7.18
CA ALA A 22 -18.02 3.54 -8.48
C ALA A 22 -17.99 4.77 -9.41
N GLY A 23 -16.83 5.04 -9.98
CA GLY A 23 -16.62 6.13 -10.93
C GLY A 23 -15.46 5.87 -11.91
N ALA A 24 -15.05 4.62 -12.10
CA ALA A 24 -14.05 4.32 -13.11
C ALA A 24 -14.69 4.38 -14.50
N ALA A 25 -14.35 5.40 -15.26
CA ALA A 25 -14.64 5.48 -16.67
C ALA A 25 -13.75 4.49 -17.43
N LEU A 26 -14.37 3.56 -18.12
CA LEU A 26 -13.72 2.71 -19.12
C LEU A 26 -13.10 3.59 -20.21
N TYR A 27 -11.82 3.84 -20.15
CA TYR A 27 -11.05 4.34 -21.28
C TYR A 27 -10.61 3.17 -22.14
N THR A 28 -11.28 3.00 -23.28
CA THR A 28 -10.76 2.20 -24.37
C THR A 28 -9.57 2.92 -24.99
N VAL A 29 -8.38 2.38 -24.82
CA VAL A 29 -7.19 2.81 -25.56
C VAL A 29 -7.47 2.64 -27.05
N SER A 30 -7.77 3.73 -27.73
CA SER A 30 -7.75 3.77 -29.18
C SER A 30 -6.30 3.97 -29.61
N GLY A 31 -5.69 2.91 -30.16
CA GLY A 31 -4.36 3.02 -30.76
C GLY A 31 -4.33 4.16 -31.79
N SER A 32 -3.71 5.28 -31.44
CA SER A 32 -3.32 6.31 -32.39
C SER A 32 -2.04 5.87 -33.08
N GLU A 33 -2.05 5.85 -34.41
CA GLU A 33 -0.82 5.68 -35.19
C GLU A 33 0.19 6.76 -34.76
N ARG A 34 1.30 6.34 -34.17
CA ARG A 34 2.41 7.19 -33.69
C ARG A 34 2.97 7.96 -34.89
N GLN A 35 2.70 9.26 -34.96
CA GLN A 35 3.51 10.18 -35.76
C GLN A 35 4.81 10.37 -34.99
N GLY A 36 5.95 10.20 -35.66
CA GLY A 36 7.27 10.33 -35.02
C GLY A 36 7.37 11.64 -34.25
N ILE A 37 7.69 11.51 -32.96
CA ILE A 37 7.81 12.64 -32.04
C ILE A 37 8.89 13.57 -32.60
N GLN A 38 8.51 14.82 -32.87
CA GLN A 38 9.51 15.85 -33.21
C GLN A 38 10.03 16.41 -31.89
N VAL A 39 11.28 16.09 -31.57
CA VAL A 39 11.97 16.68 -30.41
C VAL A 39 11.90 18.21 -30.56
N LYS A 40 11.30 18.87 -29.58
CA LYS A 40 11.25 20.32 -29.52
C LYS A 40 12.68 20.85 -29.33
N GLU A 41 13.11 21.77 -30.20
CA GLU A 41 14.42 22.41 -30.07
C GLU A 41 14.31 23.67 -29.20
N TYR A 42 15.09 23.70 -28.13
CA TYR A 42 15.27 24.86 -27.26
C TYR A 42 16.55 25.60 -27.70
N THR A 43 16.41 26.89 -28.01
CA THR A 43 17.49 27.65 -28.66
C THR A 43 18.24 28.61 -27.75
N GLU A 44 17.73 28.83 -26.52
CA GLU A 44 18.37 29.63 -25.50
C GLU A 44 18.95 28.70 -24.45
N ALA A 45 20.29 28.68 -24.33
CA ALA A 45 20.98 27.85 -23.36
C ALA A 45 21.72 28.73 -22.35
N ALA A 46 21.73 28.30 -21.09
CA ALA A 46 22.63 28.82 -20.05
C ALA A 46 24.11 28.55 -20.38
N GLU A 47 25.02 29.16 -19.66
CA GLU A 47 26.43 28.75 -19.68
C GLU A 47 26.57 27.31 -19.20
N ALA A 48 27.44 26.52 -19.84
CA ALA A 48 27.60 25.12 -19.44
C ALA A 48 28.15 25.01 -18.02
N ALA A 49 27.56 24.14 -17.23
CA ALA A 49 27.95 23.88 -15.85
C ALA A 49 28.69 22.54 -15.69
N ASP A 50 29.20 22.27 -14.49
CA ASP A 50 29.73 20.96 -14.14
C ASP A 50 28.62 19.93 -14.05
N SER A 51 27.47 20.32 -13.46
CA SER A 51 26.33 19.42 -13.32
C SER A 51 24.98 20.14 -13.50
N THR A 52 23.97 19.37 -13.94
CA THR A 52 22.55 19.78 -14.00
C THR A 52 21.71 18.73 -13.29
N ILE A 53 21.01 19.15 -12.24
CA ILE A 53 20.00 18.35 -11.55
C ILE A 53 18.63 18.80 -12.07
N MET A 54 17.87 17.86 -12.59
CA MET A 54 16.51 18.08 -13.09
C MET A 54 15.51 17.46 -12.11
N VAL A 55 14.54 18.24 -11.63
CA VAL A 55 13.50 17.81 -10.71
C VAL A 55 12.16 17.87 -11.39
N TYR A 56 11.55 16.71 -11.63
CA TYR A 56 10.19 16.56 -12.14
C TYR A 56 9.25 16.46 -10.95
N MET A 57 8.67 17.59 -10.56
CA MET A 57 7.94 17.76 -9.30
C MET A 57 6.43 17.78 -9.58
N ASN A 58 5.81 16.61 -9.47
CA ASN A 58 4.37 16.46 -9.56
C ASN A 58 3.76 16.71 -8.17
N GLY A 59 3.27 17.92 -7.90
CA GLY A 59 2.89 18.35 -6.55
C GLY A 59 1.70 17.61 -5.94
N SER A 60 0.72 17.22 -6.76
CA SER A 60 -0.48 16.49 -6.35
C SER A 60 -1.17 17.06 -5.07
N ASP A 61 -1.74 16.20 -4.26
CA ASP A 61 -2.25 16.44 -2.91
C ASP A 61 -1.11 16.70 -1.91
N LEU A 62 0.10 16.13 -2.13
CA LEU A 62 1.26 16.36 -1.27
C LEU A 62 1.60 17.85 -1.17
N GLU A 63 1.52 18.58 -2.27
CA GLU A 63 1.64 20.03 -2.24
C GLU A 63 0.32 20.70 -1.85
N GLY A 64 -0.81 20.24 -2.45
CA GLY A 64 -2.10 20.89 -2.28
C GLY A 64 -2.61 20.91 -0.85
N ASP A 65 -2.41 19.84 -0.09
CA ASP A 65 -2.92 19.65 1.27
C ASP A 65 -1.83 19.85 2.34
N TYR A 66 -0.56 19.59 2.00
CA TYR A 66 0.53 19.56 2.98
C TYR A 66 1.67 20.55 2.70
N GLY A 67 1.78 21.11 1.49
CA GLY A 67 2.87 22.02 1.12
C GLY A 67 4.25 21.34 1.03
N ALA A 68 4.27 20.00 0.83
CA ALA A 68 5.49 19.21 0.88
C ALA A 68 6.48 19.59 -0.23
N ALA A 69 6.01 19.74 -1.48
CA ALA A 69 6.86 20.18 -2.59
C ALA A 69 7.47 21.56 -2.34
N THR A 70 6.70 22.47 -1.75
CA THR A 70 7.20 23.80 -1.34
C THR A 70 8.27 23.70 -0.25
N ALA A 71 8.12 22.76 0.70
CA ALA A 71 9.13 22.54 1.75
C ALA A 71 10.45 22.08 1.12
N ASP A 72 10.43 21.09 0.25
CA ASP A 72 11.63 20.55 -0.41
C ASP A 72 12.28 21.55 -1.36
N LEU A 73 11.51 22.36 -2.07
CA LEU A 73 12.05 23.47 -2.87
C LEU A 73 12.81 24.48 -1.99
N ARG A 74 12.32 24.75 -0.76
CA ARG A 74 13.00 25.62 0.20
C ARG A 74 14.29 24.98 0.73
N GLU A 75 14.28 23.67 0.99
CA GLU A 75 15.49 22.93 1.37
C GLU A 75 16.54 22.96 0.26
N MET A 76 16.16 22.71 -0.99
CA MET A 76 17.05 22.84 -2.14
C MET A 76 17.66 24.25 -2.24
N MET A 77 16.85 25.31 -2.06
CA MET A 77 17.35 26.69 -2.07
C MET A 77 18.30 26.98 -0.88
N ASP A 78 18.02 26.44 0.30
CA ASP A 78 18.89 26.60 1.47
C ASP A 78 20.22 25.83 1.31
N ALA A 79 20.16 24.64 0.68
CA ALA A 79 21.36 23.88 0.31
C ALA A 79 22.22 24.65 -0.70
N LEU A 80 21.61 25.20 -1.75
CA LEU A 80 22.31 26.04 -2.75
C LEU A 80 22.92 27.29 -2.12
N ARG A 81 22.21 27.95 -1.18
CA ARG A 81 22.71 29.11 -0.46
C ARG A 81 23.92 28.75 0.41
N THR A 82 23.90 27.58 1.03
CA THR A 82 25.02 27.07 1.83
C THR A 82 26.21 26.74 0.95
N ALA A 83 25.97 26.02 -0.15
CA ALA A 83 26.98 25.69 -1.16
C ALA A 83 27.64 26.92 -1.80
N GLY A 84 26.86 27.97 -2.09
CA GLY A 84 27.36 29.23 -2.67
C GLY A 84 28.29 30.02 -1.76
N GLN A 85 28.45 29.62 -0.49
CA GLN A 85 29.46 30.20 0.43
C GLN A 85 30.83 29.54 0.30
N GLU A 86 30.94 28.41 -0.40
CA GLU A 86 32.18 27.71 -0.65
C GLU A 86 32.95 28.35 -1.81
N GLU A 87 34.26 28.63 -1.62
CA GLU A 87 35.08 29.39 -2.59
C GLU A 87 35.26 28.68 -3.95
N ASN A 88 35.08 27.35 -4.01
CA ASN A 88 35.29 26.56 -5.22
C ASN A 88 34.14 25.55 -5.47
N PHE A 89 32.92 25.88 -5.09
CA PHE A 89 31.80 25.01 -5.36
C PHE A 89 31.61 24.82 -6.87
N PRO A 90 31.48 23.58 -7.40
CA PRO A 90 31.28 23.34 -8.82
C PRO A 90 30.03 24.07 -9.33
N SER A 91 30.07 24.48 -10.58
CA SER A 91 28.89 25.11 -11.19
C SER A 91 27.74 24.11 -11.30
N LEU A 92 26.58 24.48 -10.76
CA LEU A 92 25.41 23.63 -10.66
C LEU A 92 24.17 24.37 -11.21
N HIS A 93 23.44 23.69 -12.08
CA HIS A 93 22.07 24.07 -12.44
C HIS A 93 21.10 23.14 -11.71
N VAL A 94 20.10 23.70 -11.06
CA VAL A 94 18.93 22.97 -10.54
C VAL A 94 17.71 23.48 -11.31
N VAL A 95 17.08 22.62 -12.07
CA VAL A 95 15.99 22.92 -12.99
C VAL A 95 14.76 22.15 -12.59
N VAL A 96 13.65 22.84 -12.40
CA VAL A 96 12.41 22.24 -11.88
C VAL A 96 11.31 22.40 -12.92
N GLU A 97 10.54 21.35 -13.13
CA GLU A 97 9.20 21.40 -13.71
C GLU A 97 8.21 21.08 -12.59
N ALA A 98 7.39 22.05 -12.24
CA ALA A 98 6.42 21.96 -11.15
C ALA A 98 4.99 22.05 -11.68
N GLY A 99 4.18 21.04 -11.38
CA GLY A 99 2.79 20.90 -11.83
C GLY A 99 2.03 19.92 -10.95
N GLY A 100 0.88 19.44 -11.44
CA GLY A 100 0.11 18.36 -10.83
C GLY A 100 -0.71 18.73 -9.59
N SER A 101 -0.45 19.88 -8.95
CA SER A 101 -1.21 20.34 -7.78
C SER A 101 -2.20 21.44 -8.12
N THR A 102 -3.37 21.40 -7.50
CA THR A 102 -4.40 22.42 -7.65
C THR A 102 -4.08 23.72 -6.89
N ARG A 103 -3.15 23.64 -5.92
CA ARG A 103 -2.70 24.77 -5.11
C ARG A 103 -1.22 24.60 -4.76
N TRP A 104 -0.49 25.69 -4.72
CA TRP A 104 0.91 25.76 -4.29
C TRP A 104 1.03 26.68 -3.09
N GLU A 105 1.85 26.30 -2.10
CA GLU A 105 2.19 27.15 -0.95
C GLU A 105 3.40 28.05 -1.22
N LEU A 106 4.08 27.83 -2.34
CA LEU A 106 5.19 28.66 -2.79
C LEU A 106 4.67 29.99 -3.31
N ASP A 107 5.08 31.10 -2.71
CA ASP A 107 4.60 32.45 -3.04
C ASP A 107 4.76 32.78 -4.53
N GLU A 108 5.84 32.34 -5.18
CA GLU A 108 6.12 32.55 -6.60
C GLU A 108 5.17 31.80 -7.52
N MET A 109 4.56 30.72 -7.01
CA MET A 109 3.56 29.89 -7.70
C MET A 109 2.12 30.34 -7.41
N ASP A 110 1.89 31.42 -6.63
CA ASP A 110 0.52 31.88 -6.35
C ASP A 110 -0.23 32.22 -7.64
N GLY A 111 -1.28 31.46 -7.94
CA GLY A 111 -2.06 31.55 -9.16
C GLY A 111 -1.36 31.03 -10.43
N VAL A 112 -0.24 30.35 -10.29
CA VAL A 112 0.49 29.68 -11.38
C VAL A 112 0.50 28.17 -11.12
N PRO A 113 -0.42 27.40 -11.70
CA PRO A 113 -0.56 25.97 -11.40
C PRO A 113 0.52 25.09 -12.06
N TYR A 114 1.25 25.62 -13.04
CA TYR A 114 2.26 24.88 -13.78
C TYR A 114 3.36 25.82 -14.28
N ALA A 115 4.62 25.50 -13.98
CA ALA A 115 5.76 26.31 -14.38
C ALA A 115 7.06 25.50 -14.50
N ARG A 116 8.00 26.04 -15.29
CA ARG A 116 9.42 25.68 -15.28
C ARG A 116 10.23 26.81 -14.70
N PHE A 117 11.24 26.47 -13.89
CA PHE A 117 12.15 27.45 -13.30
C PHE A 117 13.49 26.82 -12.93
N SER A 118 14.46 27.68 -12.65
CA SER A 118 15.72 27.24 -12.03
C SER A 118 15.83 27.76 -10.61
N LEU A 119 16.48 26.97 -9.75
CA LEU A 119 16.83 27.37 -8.40
C LEU A 119 18.26 27.91 -8.34
N THR A 120 18.47 28.93 -7.54
CA THR A 120 19.77 29.56 -7.28
C THR A 120 19.91 29.87 -5.79
N GLU A 121 21.08 30.29 -5.35
CA GLU A 121 21.33 30.79 -3.98
C GLU A 121 20.42 31.94 -3.56
N ASP A 122 19.93 32.72 -4.54
CA ASP A 122 19.05 33.86 -4.31
C ASP A 122 17.55 33.48 -4.36
N GLY A 123 17.23 32.20 -4.67
CA GLY A 123 15.86 31.69 -4.81
C GLY A 123 15.50 31.29 -6.23
N ILE A 124 14.22 31.35 -6.58
CA ILE A 124 13.72 31.00 -7.91
C ILE A 124 14.20 32.03 -8.95
N SER A 125 14.70 31.50 -10.05
CA SER A 125 15.13 32.28 -11.20
C SER A 125 14.50 31.72 -12.48
N SER A 126 14.40 32.58 -13.50
CA SER A 126 13.97 32.18 -14.85
C SER A 126 12.61 31.43 -14.90
N MET A 127 11.65 31.86 -14.07
CA MET A 127 10.35 31.22 -14.00
C MET A 127 9.54 31.45 -15.28
N GLU A 128 9.10 30.37 -15.90
CA GLU A 128 8.23 30.35 -17.06
C GLU A 128 6.89 29.70 -16.69
N PRO A 129 5.82 30.48 -16.43
CA PRO A 129 4.47 29.94 -16.32
C PRO A 129 4.05 29.28 -17.63
N MET A 130 3.45 28.11 -17.54
CA MET A 130 3.04 27.30 -18.70
C MET A 130 1.56 26.97 -18.65
N GLU A 131 1.02 26.49 -19.76
CA GLU A 131 -0.30 25.85 -19.77
C GLU A 131 -0.21 24.53 -18.98
N ILE A 132 -1.26 24.20 -18.24
CA ILE A 132 -1.34 22.94 -17.48
C ILE A 132 -1.16 21.75 -18.44
N ARG A 133 -0.29 20.85 -18.08
CA ARG A 133 -0.03 19.60 -18.78
C ARG A 133 -0.20 18.47 -17.78
N ASN A 134 -0.53 17.30 -18.28
CA ASN A 134 -0.60 16.10 -17.49
C ASN A 134 0.82 15.66 -17.09
N MET A 135 1.11 15.64 -15.79
CA MET A 135 2.39 15.16 -15.25
C MET A 135 2.51 13.62 -15.33
N GLY A 136 1.39 12.91 -15.55
CA GLY A 136 1.35 11.47 -15.82
C GLY A 136 1.52 11.11 -17.30
N ASP A 137 1.86 12.04 -18.19
CA ASP A 137 2.02 11.80 -19.63
C ASP A 137 3.51 11.71 -20.00
N ALA A 138 3.91 10.62 -20.66
CA ALA A 138 5.28 10.40 -21.13
C ALA A 138 5.84 11.53 -21.98
N ASP A 139 5.02 12.18 -22.83
CA ASP A 139 5.43 13.32 -23.65
C ASP A 139 5.78 14.54 -22.78
N THR A 140 5.15 14.69 -21.61
CA THR A 140 5.45 15.78 -20.66
C THR A 140 6.84 15.59 -20.04
N LEU A 141 7.13 14.40 -19.54
CA LEU A 141 8.46 14.07 -19.02
C LEU A 141 9.54 14.16 -20.12
N THR A 142 9.25 13.65 -21.33
CA THR A 142 10.15 13.79 -22.50
C THR A 142 10.51 15.24 -22.78
N ASP A 143 9.51 16.13 -22.81
CA ASP A 143 9.71 17.56 -23.08
C ASP A 143 10.53 18.24 -21.98
N PHE A 144 10.32 17.85 -20.70
CA PHE A 144 11.11 18.35 -19.59
C PHE A 144 12.57 17.91 -19.69
N VAL A 145 12.83 16.62 -19.95
CA VAL A 145 14.20 16.13 -20.16
C VAL A 145 14.89 16.87 -21.30
N ASN A 146 14.19 17.06 -22.43
CA ASN A 146 14.72 17.81 -23.56
C ASN A 146 15.05 19.27 -23.19
N TYR A 147 14.16 19.91 -22.43
CA TYR A 147 14.37 21.29 -21.95
C TYR A 147 15.58 21.36 -21.03
N GLY A 148 15.66 20.51 -20.02
CA GLY A 148 16.75 20.52 -19.04
C GLY A 148 18.12 20.35 -19.71
N VAL A 149 18.26 19.34 -20.57
CA VAL A 149 19.55 19.05 -21.23
C VAL A 149 19.95 20.12 -22.26
N GLN A 150 18.99 20.67 -23.02
CA GLN A 150 19.29 21.64 -24.07
C GLN A 150 19.48 23.05 -23.54
N SER A 151 18.69 23.45 -22.53
CA SER A 151 18.74 24.81 -21.96
C SER A 151 19.78 24.94 -20.86
N TYR A 152 20.14 23.85 -20.20
CA TYR A 152 21.12 23.83 -19.09
C TYR A 152 22.20 22.77 -19.34
N PRO A 153 23.07 22.98 -20.33
CA PRO A 153 24.09 22.01 -20.67
C PRO A 153 25.12 21.81 -19.54
N ALA A 154 25.51 20.55 -19.30
CA ALA A 154 26.47 20.20 -18.26
C ALA A 154 27.33 18.98 -18.65
N ASN A 155 28.32 18.66 -17.80
CA ASN A 155 29.11 17.44 -17.93
C ASN A 155 28.37 16.23 -17.30
N HIS A 156 27.62 16.47 -16.22
CA HIS A 156 26.86 15.48 -15.46
C HIS A 156 25.39 15.84 -15.41
N TYR A 157 24.52 14.83 -15.49
CA TYR A 157 23.06 15.00 -15.42
C TYR A 157 22.45 14.04 -14.41
N GLY A 158 21.68 14.60 -13.46
CA GLY A 158 20.79 13.86 -12.56
C GLY A 158 19.34 14.16 -12.84
N LEU A 159 18.46 13.16 -12.68
CA LEU A 159 17.01 13.31 -12.75
C LEU A 159 16.40 12.84 -11.43
N ILE A 160 15.56 13.67 -10.83
CA ILE A 160 14.78 13.35 -9.62
C ILE A 160 13.31 13.37 -10.01
N LEU A 161 12.59 12.30 -9.71
CA LEU A 161 11.17 12.14 -9.86
C LEU A 161 10.54 12.23 -8.45
N TRP A 162 9.78 13.30 -8.21
CA TRP A 162 9.25 13.67 -6.89
C TRP A 162 7.73 13.59 -6.86
N ASN A 163 7.15 12.65 -6.13
CA ASN A 163 5.72 12.51 -5.81
C ASN A 163 5.44 11.23 -5.00
N HIS A 164 4.20 10.69 -5.11
CA HIS A 164 3.86 9.32 -4.74
C HIS A 164 4.56 8.31 -5.62
N GLY A 165 4.74 7.10 -5.08
CA GLY A 165 5.24 5.96 -5.82
C GLY A 165 4.47 4.70 -5.44
N GLY A 166 4.12 3.89 -6.42
CA GLY A 166 3.35 2.65 -6.27
C GLY A 166 4.12 1.40 -6.69
N GLY A 167 5.45 1.49 -6.83
CA GLY A 167 6.28 0.39 -7.29
C GLY A 167 5.97 -0.02 -8.74
N PRO A 168 6.18 -1.30 -9.10
CA PRO A 168 6.05 -1.74 -10.49
C PRO A 168 4.61 -1.73 -11.03
N VAL A 169 3.61 -1.76 -10.17
CA VAL A 169 2.19 -1.76 -10.57
C VAL A 169 1.61 -0.35 -10.52
N GLY A 170 1.81 0.37 -9.42
CA GLY A 170 1.29 1.73 -9.26
C GLY A 170 2.07 2.80 -10.02
N GLY A 171 3.33 2.52 -10.40
CA GLY A 171 4.15 3.47 -11.13
C GLY A 171 4.58 4.67 -10.29
N TYR A 172 4.65 5.85 -10.92
CA TYR A 172 5.11 7.10 -10.32
C TYR A 172 4.13 8.24 -10.59
N GLY A 173 3.81 8.99 -9.55
CA GLY A 173 3.11 10.26 -9.66
C GLY A 173 1.60 10.13 -9.55
N SER A 174 0.96 11.28 -9.29
CA SER A 174 -0.50 11.43 -9.26
C SER A 174 -0.83 12.89 -9.57
N ASP A 175 -1.45 13.18 -10.71
CA ASP A 175 -1.76 14.56 -11.12
C ASP A 175 -3.21 14.92 -10.75
N SER A 176 -3.38 15.82 -9.78
CA SER A 176 -4.71 16.26 -9.31
C SER A 176 -5.54 17.00 -10.35
N HIS A 177 -4.95 17.45 -11.45
CA HIS A 177 -5.69 18.07 -12.58
C HIS A 177 -6.20 17.04 -13.59
N PHE A 178 -5.70 15.79 -13.54
CA PHE A 178 -5.98 14.73 -14.49
C PHE A 178 -6.44 13.45 -13.78
N ASP A 179 -7.34 13.58 -12.80
CA ASP A 179 -7.98 12.49 -12.07
C ASP A 179 -6.98 11.51 -11.39
N GLY A 180 -5.79 12.02 -10.98
CA GLY A 180 -4.76 11.22 -10.33
C GLY A 180 -3.88 10.45 -11.32
N ASP A 181 -3.81 10.82 -12.58
CA ASP A 181 -2.99 10.15 -13.59
C ASP A 181 -1.48 10.21 -13.23
N GLY A 182 -0.78 9.10 -13.41
CA GLY A 182 0.62 8.91 -13.11
C GLY A 182 1.37 8.18 -14.22
N LEU A 183 2.70 8.16 -14.15
CA LEU A 183 3.55 7.47 -15.12
C LEU A 183 3.73 5.99 -14.75
N SER A 184 3.27 5.08 -15.60
CA SER A 184 3.65 3.67 -15.56
C SER A 184 5.13 3.48 -15.90
N LEU A 185 5.69 2.30 -15.59
CA LEU A 185 7.08 1.99 -15.98
C LEU A 185 7.28 1.98 -17.50
N GLU A 186 6.25 1.59 -18.27
CA GLU A 186 6.29 1.67 -19.74
C GLU A 186 6.43 3.13 -20.18
N GLU A 187 5.66 4.06 -19.59
CA GLU A 187 5.68 5.49 -19.93
C GLU A 187 6.97 6.19 -19.48
N ILE A 188 7.53 5.83 -18.31
CA ILE A 188 8.87 6.33 -17.90
C ILE A 188 9.92 5.89 -18.92
N ARG A 189 9.91 4.63 -19.32
CA ARG A 189 10.82 4.09 -20.34
C ARG A 189 10.62 4.79 -21.68
N GLU A 190 9.38 4.96 -22.12
CA GLU A 190 9.03 5.66 -23.36
C GLU A 190 9.53 7.10 -23.33
N ALA A 191 9.32 7.82 -22.22
CA ALA A 191 9.75 9.20 -22.07
C ALA A 191 11.27 9.35 -22.21
N LEU A 192 12.05 8.49 -21.58
CA LEU A 192 13.50 8.54 -21.63
C LEU A 192 14.03 8.12 -23.00
N ASP A 193 13.43 7.10 -23.65
CA ASP A 193 13.81 6.62 -24.98
C ASP A 193 13.48 7.61 -26.10
N HIS A 194 12.50 8.49 -25.91
CA HIS A 194 12.13 9.53 -26.87
C HIS A 194 12.79 10.88 -26.59
N SER A 195 13.58 10.98 -25.53
CA SER A 195 14.27 12.20 -25.17
C SER A 195 15.63 12.34 -25.87
N VAL A 196 16.27 13.50 -25.70
CA VAL A 196 17.67 13.72 -26.14
C VAL A 196 18.67 12.87 -25.38
N MET A 197 18.24 12.18 -24.34
CA MET A 197 19.06 11.24 -23.54
C MET A 197 18.91 9.78 -24.02
N ALA A 198 18.13 9.49 -25.06
CA ALA A 198 17.87 8.13 -25.57
C ALA A 198 19.12 7.28 -25.83
N ASP A 199 20.21 7.91 -26.31
CA ASP A 199 21.49 7.26 -26.56
C ASP A 199 22.54 7.51 -25.45
N LYS A 200 22.09 8.04 -24.30
CA LYS A 200 22.94 8.40 -23.15
C LYS A 200 22.22 8.02 -21.85
N ALA A 201 22.99 7.66 -20.85
CA ALA A 201 22.46 7.48 -19.52
C ALA A 201 22.58 8.79 -18.71
N PHE A 202 21.63 9.05 -17.82
CA PHE A 202 21.83 9.96 -16.71
C PHE A 202 22.94 9.41 -15.80
N ASP A 203 23.71 10.27 -15.17
CA ASP A 203 24.65 9.82 -14.14
C ASP A 203 23.90 9.16 -13.00
N PHE A 204 22.74 9.74 -12.62
CA PHE A 204 21.79 9.07 -11.73
C PHE A 204 20.32 9.43 -12.07
N VAL A 205 19.42 8.52 -11.70
CA VAL A 205 17.97 8.77 -11.57
C VAL A 205 17.57 8.45 -10.13
N ALA A 206 16.90 9.39 -9.47
CA ALA A 206 16.41 9.21 -8.12
C ALA A 206 14.89 9.33 -8.07
N PHE A 207 14.27 8.53 -7.23
CA PHE A 207 12.83 8.60 -6.95
C PHE A 207 12.65 9.06 -5.50
N ASP A 208 12.27 10.29 -5.32
CA ASP A 208 11.73 10.78 -4.05
C ASP A 208 10.25 10.40 -4.01
N ALA A 209 10.05 9.10 -3.87
CA ALA A 209 8.75 8.43 -4.04
C ALA A 209 8.79 7.01 -3.44
N CYS A 210 7.70 6.61 -2.80
CA CYS A 210 7.54 5.32 -2.14
C CYS A 210 7.75 4.13 -3.10
N LEU A 211 8.28 3.01 -2.62
CA LEU A 211 8.25 1.69 -3.25
C LEU A 211 8.98 1.56 -4.61
N MET A 212 9.80 2.55 -4.99
CA MET A 212 10.49 2.54 -6.27
C MET A 212 11.82 1.75 -6.24
N GLY A 213 12.21 1.19 -5.10
CA GLY A 213 13.40 0.35 -4.93
C GLY A 213 13.15 -1.11 -5.31
N SER A 214 12.77 -1.41 -6.57
CA SER A 214 12.49 -2.77 -7.03
C SER A 214 13.33 -3.17 -8.24
N VAL A 215 13.42 -4.49 -8.49
CA VAL A 215 14.14 -5.03 -9.66
C VAL A 215 13.47 -4.64 -10.98
N GLU A 216 12.16 -4.42 -10.99
CA GLU A 216 11.39 -3.97 -12.15
C GLU A 216 11.70 -2.52 -12.51
N ILE A 217 11.91 -1.67 -11.48
CA ILE A 217 12.36 -0.29 -11.68
C ILE A 217 13.80 -0.27 -12.22
N ALA A 218 14.66 -1.14 -11.70
CA ALA A 218 16.00 -1.31 -12.24
C ALA A 218 15.95 -1.75 -13.72
N ASP A 219 15.03 -2.67 -14.09
CA ASP A 219 14.82 -3.08 -15.48
C ASP A 219 14.38 -1.90 -16.37
N CYS A 220 13.42 -1.13 -15.87
CA CYS A 220 12.93 0.07 -16.57
C CYS A 220 14.08 1.04 -16.89
N LEU A 221 15.06 1.18 -16.01
CA LEU A 221 16.16 2.13 -16.13
C LEU A 221 17.45 1.54 -16.68
N GLU A 222 17.47 0.26 -17.09
CA GLU A 222 18.64 -0.35 -17.74
C GLU A 222 19.08 0.46 -18.96
N GLY A 223 20.34 0.88 -18.95
CA GLY A 223 20.95 1.69 -20.01
C GLY A 223 20.53 3.16 -20.04
N ARG A 224 19.63 3.60 -19.13
CA ARG A 224 19.11 4.98 -19.03
C ARG A 224 19.66 5.73 -17.82
N ALA A 225 20.10 5.02 -16.80
CA ALA A 225 20.77 5.55 -15.61
C ALA A 225 22.09 4.81 -15.36
N GLY A 226 23.11 5.52 -14.85
CA GLY A 226 24.32 4.93 -14.31
C GLY A 226 24.10 4.39 -12.91
N TYR A 227 23.34 5.16 -12.11
CA TYR A 227 22.94 4.81 -10.75
C TYR A 227 21.45 5.11 -10.55
N VAL A 228 20.80 4.31 -9.71
CA VAL A 228 19.40 4.55 -9.28
C VAL A 228 19.37 4.64 -7.76
N ILE A 229 18.68 5.68 -7.26
CA ILE A 229 18.45 5.88 -5.83
C ILE A 229 16.95 5.79 -5.60
N ALA A 230 16.50 4.87 -4.76
CA ALA A 230 15.08 4.67 -4.52
C ALA A 230 14.83 3.93 -3.20
N SER A 231 13.65 4.15 -2.62
CA SER A 231 13.18 3.43 -1.45
C SER A 231 12.47 2.13 -1.84
N PRO A 232 12.81 0.97 -1.24
CA PRO A 232 11.99 -0.24 -1.34
C PRO A 232 10.73 -0.18 -0.45
N GLU A 233 10.63 0.80 0.47
CA GLU A 233 9.53 0.97 1.43
C GLU A 233 8.76 2.26 1.16
N LEU A 234 7.67 2.45 1.90
CA LEU A 234 7.00 3.74 2.00
C LEU A 234 8.00 4.80 2.49
N GLU A 235 7.94 5.97 1.91
CA GLU A 235 8.69 7.13 2.38
C GLU A 235 7.81 8.05 3.21
N PRO A 236 8.32 8.61 4.32
CA PRO A 236 7.62 9.68 5.03
C PRO A 236 7.39 10.90 4.12
N GLN A 237 6.41 11.72 4.47
CA GLN A 237 6.01 12.89 3.69
C GLN A 237 7.17 13.87 3.42
N ASP A 238 8.09 13.99 4.37
CA ASP A 238 9.26 14.87 4.25
C ASP A 238 10.27 14.40 3.16
N GLY A 239 10.13 13.17 2.63
CA GLY A 239 10.93 12.69 1.51
C GLY A 239 12.43 12.71 1.76
N TYR A 240 13.21 13.16 0.77
CA TYR A 240 14.66 13.28 0.86
C TYR A 240 15.06 14.55 1.62
N ASP A 241 16.11 14.46 2.44
CA ASP A 241 16.81 15.66 2.96
C ASP A 241 17.73 16.22 1.86
N TYR A 242 17.31 17.31 1.22
CA TYR A 242 18.04 17.92 0.11
C TYR A 242 19.36 18.61 0.51
N SER A 243 19.76 18.56 1.79
CA SER A 243 21.06 19.04 2.24
C SER A 243 22.25 18.31 1.58
N TRP A 244 22.02 17.11 1.01
CA TRP A 244 23.02 16.38 0.21
C TRP A 244 23.60 17.20 -0.95
N MET A 245 22.86 18.17 -1.47
CA MET A 245 23.35 19.07 -2.54
C MET A 245 24.58 19.87 -2.10
N THR A 246 24.76 20.11 -0.80
CA THR A 246 25.96 20.78 -0.28
C THR A 246 27.22 19.94 -0.44
N ALA A 247 27.07 18.61 -0.53
CA ALA A 247 28.20 17.69 -0.72
C ALA A 247 28.71 17.64 -2.16
N LEU A 248 28.02 18.25 -3.14
CA LEU A 248 28.47 18.31 -4.54
C LEU A 248 29.76 19.09 -4.75
N GLY A 249 30.27 19.80 -3.72
CA GLY A 249 31.53 20.49 -3.71
C GLY A 249 32.75 19.57 -3.56
N ASP A 250 33.83 20.11 -2.95
CA ASP A 250 35.09 19.39 -2.72
C ASP A 250 34.94 18.11 -1.84
N SER A 251 33.75 17.88 -1.26
CA SER A 251 33.49 16.74 -0.39
C SER A 251 33.22 15.43 -1.13
N LEU A 252 32.89 15.45 -2.42
CA LEU A 252 32.72 14.22 -3.18
C LEU A 252 34.06 13.51 -3.42
N PRO A 253 34.14 12.17 -3.21
CA PRO A 253 35.36 11.40 -3.48
C PRO A 253 35.76 11.49 -4.96
N SER A 254 36.96 11.94 -5.24
CA SER A 254 37.46 12.10 -6.64
C SER A 254 37.85 10.80 -7.34
N ASP A 255 37.86 9.67 -6.63
CA ASP A 255 38.12 8.31 -7.11
C ASP A 255 36.87 7.48 -7.36
N MET A 256 35.69 8.08 -7.16
CA MET A 256 34.36 7.49 -7.35
C MET A 256 33.67 8.13 -8.56
N GLU A 257 32.79 7.40 -9.23
CA GLU A 257 31.93 7.99 -10.27
C GLU A 257 31.00 9.03 -9.66
N TRP A 258 30.71 10.09 -10.40
CA TRP A 258 29.94 11.22 -9.87
C TRP A 258 28.55 10.78 -9.37
N GLY A 259 27.83 9.96 -10.17
CA GLY A 259 26.51 9.44 -9.79
C GLY A 259 26.55 8.57 -8.52
N GLU A 260 27.61 7.74 -8.35
CA GLU A 260 27.80 6.97 -7.12
C GLU A 260 28.04 7.88 -5.91
N ALA A 261 28.93 8.85 -6.06
CA ALA A 261 29.27 9.75 -4.98
C ALA A 261 28.05 10.58 -4.50
N VAL A 262 27.22 11.05 -5.44
CA VAL A 262 25.96 11.74 -5.15
C VAL A 262 24.98 10.80 -4.46
N GLY A 263 24.78 9.60 -5.01
CA GLY A 263 23.84 8.63 -4.44
C GLY A 263 24.19 8.23 -2.99
N ARG A 264 25.50 8.03 -2.70
CA ARG A 264 25.95 7.77 -1.32
C ARG A 264 25.68 8.95 -0.38
N SER A 265 25.82 10.18 -0.88
CA SER A 265 25.49 11.37 -0.08
C SER A 265 23.99 11.47 0.21
N MET A 266 23.13 11.06 -0.75
CA MET A 266 21.68 10.98 -0.53
C MET A 266 21.35 9.94 0.54
N VAL A 267 21.92 8.73 0.49
CA VAL A 267 21.72 7.68 1.50
C VAL A 267 22.21 8.14 2.89
N GLU A 268 23.36 8.82 2.96
CA GLU A 268 23.92 9.32 4.22
C GLU A 268 23.04 10.40 4.86
N THR A 269 22.51 11.35 4.08
CA THR A 269 21.63 12.41 4.62
C THR A 269 20.27 11.86 5.01
N TYR A 270 19.73 10.89 4.26
CA TYR A 270 18.50 10.19 4.60
C TYR A 270 18.62 9.43 5.92
N ASP A 271 19.73 8.66 6.12
CA ASP A 271 20.04 8.05 7.42
C ASP A 271 20.06 9.09 8.55
N ALA A 272 20.82 10.17 8.36
CA ALA A 272 20.96 11.20 9.39
C ALA A 272 19.62 11.84 9.76
N TYR A 273 18.72 12.04 8.79
CA TYR A 273 17.41 12.65 9.00
C TYR A 273 16.47 11.71 9.75
N TYR A 274 16.35 10.46 9.30
CA TYR A 274 15.37 9.51 9.85
C TYR A 274 15.87 8.64 10.99
N ALA A 275 17.14 8.73 11.39
CA ALA A 275 17.73 7.88 12.43
C ALA A 275 16.97 7.88 13.77
N SER A 276 16.29 8.99 14.12
CA SER A 276 15.63 9.16 15.42
C SER A 276 14.15 8.79 15.45
N GLY A 277 13.48 8.60 14.28
CA GLY A 277 12.05 8.28 14.18
C GLY A 277 11.73 6.84 14.58
N THR A 278 10.47 6.44 14.58
CA THR A 278 10.00 5.04 14.79
C THR A 278 9.56 4.37 13.49
N ALA A 279 9.18 5.16 12.48
CA ALA A 279 8.71 4.65 11.21
C ALA A 279 9.76 3.77 10.52
N PRO A 280 9.37 2.60 9.97
CA PRO A 280 10.23 1.83 9.10
C PRO A 280 10.51 2.62 7.82
N VAL A 281 11.77 2.78 7.49
CA VAL A 281 12.25 3.50 6.31
C VAL A 281 13.45 2.77 5.70
N ALA A 282 13.62 2.88 4.41
CA ALA A 282 14.75 2.31 3.71
C ALA A 282 15.13 3.14 2.48
N MET A 283 16.38 3.11 2.09
CA MET A 283 16.87 3.70 0.85
C MET A 283 18.01 2.86 0.29
N SER A 284 18.07 2.73 -1.02
CA SER A 284 19.07 1.94 -1.72
C SER A 284 19.68 2.70 -2.88
N LEU A 285 20.99 2.48 -3.08
CA LEU A 285 21.77 2.94 -4.23
C LEU A 285 22.14 1.74 -5.09
N MET A 286 21.70 1.73 -6.34
CA MET A 286 21.95 0.68 -7.32
C MET A 286 22.98 1.11 -8.36
N ASP A 287 24.02 0.28 -8.61
CA ASP A 287 24.94 0.42 -9.75
C ASP A 287 24.36 -0.31 -10.98
N MET A 288 23.81 0.45 -11.89
CA MET A 288 23.10 -0.08 -13.05
C MET A 288 24.01 -0.80 -14.07
N LYS A 289 25.32 -0.71 -13.93
CA LYS A 289 26.27 -1.50 -14.74
C LYS A 289 26.24 -2.99 -14.37
N GLU A 290 25.89 -3.31 -13.15
CA GLU A 290 25.81 -4.68 -12.63
C GLU A 290 24.44 -5.32 -12.94
N TYR A 291 23.39 -4.52 -13.23
CA TYR A 291 22.03 -4.99 -13.46
C TYR A 291 21.90 -6.02 -14.59
N PRO A 292 22.49 -5.84 -15.81
CA PRO A 292 22.33 -6.80 -16.90
C PRO A 292 22.83 -8.20 -16.55
N ALA A 293 23.93 -8.27 -15.78
CA ALA A 293 24.51 -9.54 -15.35
C ALA A 293 23.62 -10.24 -14.29
N PHE A 294 23.08 -9.47 -13.38
CA PHE A 294 22.12 -9.97 -12.39
C PHE A 294 20.84 -10.48 -13.08
N HIS A 295 20.22 -9.67 -13.95
CA HIS A 295 18.99 -10.00 -14.67
C HIS A 295 19.14 -11.27 -15.52
N GLU A 296 20.23 -11.43 -16.26
CA GLU A 296 20.48 -12.63 -17.08
C GLU A 296 20.52 -13.90 -16.21
N VAL A 297 21.18 -13.88 -15.06
CA VAL A 297 21.24 -15.04 -14.15
C VAL A 297 19.88 -15.27 -13.49
N PHE A 298 19.17 -14.20 -13.10
CA PHE A 298 17.84 -14.28 -12.54
C PHE A 298 16.86 -14.93 -13.55
N HIS A 299 16.84 -14.44 -14.79
CA HIS A 299 16.02 -15.01 -15.86
C HIS A 299 16.32 -16.50 -16.07
N GLN A 300 17.62 -16.88 -16.18
CA GLN A 300 18.02 -18.27 -16.37
C GLN A 300 17.63 -19.17 -15.20
N TYR A 301 17.74 -18.68 -13.96
CA TYR A 301 17.34 -19.41 -12.77
C TYR A 301 15.84 -19.68 -12.76
N VAL A 302 15.03 -18.65 -12.97
CA VAL A 302 13.55 -18.77 -12.95
C VAL A 302 13.03 -19.62 -14.13
N ASP A 303 13.60 -19.45 -15.35
CA ASP A 303 13.26 -20.29 -16.52
C ASP A 303 13.67 -21.75 -16.32
N GLY A 304 14.76 -21.97 -15.59
CA GLY A 304 15.27 -23.29 -15.25
C GLY A 304 14.43 -24.10 -14.27
N ILE A 305 13.48 -23.46 -13.56
CA ILE A 305 12.60 -24.16 -12.62
C ILE A 305 11.69 -25.15 -13.37
N PRO A 306 11.84 -26.49 -13.15
CA PRO A 306 11.06 -27.48 -13.85
C PRO A 306 9.55 -27.31 -13.65
N GLN A 307 8.77 -27.52 -14.70
CA GLN A 307 7.31 -27.40 -14.65
C GLN A 307 6.67 -28.29 -13.57
N GLU A 308 7.24 -29.48 -13.34
CA GLU A 308 6.79 -30.43 -12.33
C GLU A 308 7.03 -29.98 -10.89
N LEU A 309 7.91 -28.99 -10.66
CA LEU A 309 8.17 -28.41 -9.34
C LEU A 309 7.39 -27.12 -9.08
N ARG A 310 6.76 -26.54 -10.10
CA ARG A 310 6.12 -25.23 -9.98
C ARG A 310 4.95 -25.24 -8.98
N GLU A 311 4.15 -26.31 -8.94
CA GLU A 311 3.05 -26.40 -7.97
C GLU A 311 3.55 -26.50 -6.53
N GLU A 312 4.66 -27.21 -6.29
CA GLU A 312 5.32 -27.25 -4.98
C GLU A 312 5.90 -25.88 -4.63
N LEU A 313 6.50 -25.18 -5.61
CA LEU A 313 7.01 -23.83 -5.41
C LEU A 313 5.88 -22.85 -5.05
N TYR A 314 4.76 -22.88 -5.76
CA TYR A 314 3.61 -22.01 -5.45
C TYR A 314 3.08 -22.23 -4.04
N ARG A 315 3.07 -23.50 -3.61
CA ARG A 315 2.68 -23.87 -2.26
C ARG A 315 3.66 -23.33 -1.21
N GLU A 316 4.98 -23.44 -1.44
CA GLU A 316 5.99 -22.91 -0.51
C GLU A 316 5.99 -21.38 -0.49
N LEU A 317 5.82 -20.70 -1.65
CA LEU A 317 5.66 -19.23 -1.69
C LEU A 317 4.45 -18.78 -0.84
N GLY A 318 3.31 -19.46 -0.97
CA GLY A 318 2.13 -19.15 -0.16
C GLY A 318 2.34 -19.44 1.33
N LYS A 319 3.02 -20.55 1.65
CA LYS A 319 3.31 -20.95 3.03
C LYS A 319 4.26 -19.99 3.74
N ASP A 320 5.28 -19.51 3.03
CA ASP A 320 6.29 -18.63 3.62
C ASP A 320 5.92 -17.15 3.46
N ARG A 321 4.75 -16.83 2.90
CA ARG A 321 4.35 -15.44 2.62
C ARG A 321 4.45 -14.50 3.83
N MET A 322 3.96 -14.94 4.98
CA MET A 322 4.01 -14.20 6.24
C MET A 322 5.41 -14.19 6.87
N LYS A 323 6.31 -15.03 6.37
CA LYS A 323 7.71 -15.15 6.82
C LYS A 323 8.69 -14.43 5.88
N MET A 324 8.20 -13.81 4.82
CA MET A 324 9.01 -12.99 3.93
C MET A 324 8.96 -11.55 4.39
N LEU A 325 10.12 -10.89 4.39
CA LEU A 325 10.18 -9.45 4.57
C LEU A 325 9.46 -8.79 3.39
N ALA A 326 8.41 -8.03 3.69
CA ALA A 326 7.55 -7.38 2.73
C ALA A 326 7.42 -5.88 3.04
N PHE A 327 7.22 -5.09 1.99
CA PHE A 327 7.26 -3.63 2.03
C PHE A 327 5.95 -3.04 1.50
N GLY A 328 5.60 -1.86 1.99
CA GLY A 328 4.40 -1.15 1.58
C GLY A 328 3.27 -1.17 2.59
N SER A 329 2.09 -0.75 2.16
CA SER A 329 0.91 -0.63 3.01
C SER A 329 0.43 -1.98 3.54
N ARG A 330 0.01 -1.99 4.79
CA ARG A 330 -0.65 -3.14 5.44
C ARG A 330 -2.17 -2.91 5.41
N GLN A 331 -2.91 -3.91 4.99
CA GLN A 331 -4.37 -3.89 5.00
C GLN A 331 -4.89 -5.09 5.80
N ALA A 332 -6.07 -4.94 6.40
CA ALA A 332 -6.69 -6.05 7.11
C ALA A 332 -6.93 -7.24 6.18
N GLY A 333 -6.29 -8.37 6.49
CA GLY A 333 -6.37 -9.60 5.69
C GLY A 333 -5.55 -9.60 4.41
N GLY A 334 -4.69 -8.57 4.18
CA GLY A 334 -3.79 -8.47 3.04
C GLY A 334 -2.31 -8.52 3.43
N SER A 335 -1.49 -9.09 2.56
CA SER A 335 -0.04 -9.00 2.66
C SER A 335 0.47 -8.03 1.62
N PRO A 336 1.49 -7.20 1.92
CA PRO A 336 2.12 -6.36 0.92
C PRO A 336 2.66 -7.20 -0.24
N GLU A 337 2.58 -6.68 -1.46
CA GLU A 337 2.93 -7.44 -2.66
C GLU A 337 4.39 -7.25 -3.11
N LEU A 338 5.13 -6.35 -2.46
CA LEU A 338 6.56 -6.20 -2.66
C LEU A 338 7.32 -6.96 -1.58
N VAL A 339 8.09 -7.97 -1.98
CA VAL A 339 8.88 -8.79 -1.07
C VAL A 339 10.37 -8.59 -1.33
N ASP A 340 11.19 -8.81 -0.30
CA ASP A 340 12.64 -8.80 -0.45
C ASP A 340 13.10 -9.85 -1.47
N VAL A 341 13.96 -9.46 -2.42
CA VAL A 341 14.44 -10.35 -3.48
C VAL A 341 15.16 -11.58 -2.93
N LEU A 342 15.97 -11.43 -1.86
CA LEU A 342 16.69 -12.56 -1.29
C LEU A 342 15.75 -13.51 -0.56
N GLU A 343 14.71 -13.02 0.11
CA GLU A 343 13.68 -13.85 0.75
C GLU A 343 12.89 -14.65 -0.31
N PHE A 344 12.53 -14.03 -1.43
CA PHE A 344 11.94 -14.74 -2.57
C PHE A 344 12.86 -15.84 -3.11
N LEU A 345 14.17 -15.55 -3.28
CA LEU A 345 15.15 -16.55 -3.74
C LEU A 345 15.36 -17.68 -2.74
N ASP A 346 15.30 -17.41 -1.44
CA ASP A 346 15.42 -18.42 -0.39
C ASP A 346 14.20 -19.36 -0.38
N ALA A 347 12.98 -18.84 -0.61
CA ALA A 347 11.80 -19.67 -0.81
C ALA A 347 11.93 -20.56 -2.06
N CYS A 348 12.43 -20.01 -3.16
CA CYS A 348 12.72 -20.80 -4.37
C CYS A 348 13.76 -21.89 -4.12
N GLN A 349 14.79 -21.62 -3.32
CA GLN A 349 15.84 -22.56 -2.97
C GLN A 349 15.32 -23.82 -2.27
N SER A 350 14.25 -23.68 -1.49
CA SER A 350 13.66 -24.82 -0.75
C SER A 350 13.13 -25.90 -1.70
N VAL A 351 12.69 -25.53 -2.93
CA VAL A 351 12.09 -26.40 -3.93
C VAL A 351 13.06 -26.69 -5.10
N TYR A 352 13.81 -25.69 -5.54
CA TYR A 352 14.76 -25.79 -6.67
C TYR A 352 16.16 -25.32 -6.23
N PRO A 353 16.97 -26.18 -5.58
CA PRO A 353 18.24 -25.81 -4.97
C PRO A 353 19.41 -25.80 -5.98
N ASP A 354 19.37 -24.88 -6.98
CA ASP A 354 20.56 -24.60 -7.82
C ASP A 354 21.52 -23.68 -7.05
N GLU A 355 22.33 -24.28 -6.17
CA GLU A 355 23.28 -23.56 -5.30
C GLU A 355 24.21 -22.63 -6.09
N SER A 356 24.61 -23.01 -7.33
CA SER A 356 25.51 -22.20 -8.13
C SER A 356 24.85 -20.95 -8.67
N ALA A 357 23.64 -21.06 -9.18
CA ALA A 357 22.87 -19.91 -9.66
C ALA A 357 22.50 -18.98 -8.50
N LEU A 358 22.02 -19.53 -7.39
CA LEU A 358 21.65 -18.76 -6.20
C LEU A 358 22.83 -18.02 -5.59
N GLN A 359 24.00 -18.66 -5.49
CA GLN A 359 25.21 -17.97 -5.02
C GLN A 359 25.59 -16.82 -5.95
N THR A 360 25.49 -17.03 -7.28
CA THR A 360 25.78 -15.97 -8.26
C THR A 360 24.79 -14.82 -8.16
N LEU A 361 23.48 -15.11 -7.91
CA LEU A 361 22.46 -14.09 -7.69
C LEU A 361 22.72 -13.28 -6.42
N LYS A 362 23.02 -13.93 -5.30
CA LYS A 362 23.36 -13.27 -4.03
C LYS A 362 24.61 -12.38 -4.17
N GLU A 363 25.64 -12.86 -4.88
CA GLU A 363 26.83 -12.05 -5.17
C GLU A 363 26.54 -10.90 -6.15
N GLY A 364 25.66 -11.14 -7.13
CA GLY A 364 25.19 -10.11 -8.08
C GLY A 364 24.41 -9.02 -7.39
N MET A 365 23.52 -9.40 -6.46
CA MET A 365 22.75 -8.48 -5.64
C MET A 365 23.66 -7.55 -4.82
N GLY A 366 24.68 -8.11 -4.15
CA GLY A 366 25.65 -7.32 -3.39
C GLY A 366 26.56 -6.41 -4.23
N LYS A 367 26.55 -6.54 -5.58
CA LYS A 367 27.21 -5.60 -6.49
C LYS A 367 26.24 -4.57 -7.03
N LEU A 368 25.00 -5.00 -7.31
CA LEU A 368 23.94 -4.13 -7.80
C LEU A 368 23.57 -3.09 -6.73
N VAL A 369 23.32 -3.51 -5.49
CA VAL A 369 23.09 -2.61 -4.37
C VAL A 369 24.44 -2.27 -3.73
N THR A 370 24.98 -1.11 -4.07
CA THR A 370 26.33 -0.67 -3.64
C THR A 370 26.33 0.06 -2.32
N ASP A 371 25.17 0.62 -1.93
CA ASP A 371 24.95 1.26 -0.65
C ASP A 371 23.46 1.16 -0.30
N GLN A 372 23.16 1.07 0.99
CA GLN A 372 21.79 1.08 1.48
C GLN A 372 21.75 1.42 2.96
N TRP A 373 20.62 1.96 3.37
CA TRP A 373 20.28 2.13 4.76
C TRP A 373 18.82 1.71 4.98
N ALA A 374 18.57 1.02 6.09
CA ALA A 374 17.22 0.60 6.47
C ALA A 374 17.08 0.60 7.99
N LYS A 375 15.90 0.99 8.47
CA LYS A 375 15.55 1.06 9.89
C LYS A 375 14.15 0.53 10.12
N GLY A 376 13.92 -0.07 11.29
CA GLY A 376 12.61 -0.63 11.66
C GLY A 376 12.34 -2.02 11.09
N TYR A 377 13.40 -2.74 10.67
CA TYR A 377 13.31 -4.10 10.12
C TYR A 377 14.20 -5.05 10.90
N PRO A 378 13.78 -6.32 11.05
CA PRO A 378 14.66 -7.36 11.58
C PRO A 378 15.75 -7.70 10.55
N GLY A 379 16.99 -7.70 10.97
CA GLY A 379 18.13 -8.02 10.09
C GLY A 379 18.48 -6.88 9.12
N ASN A 380 19.06 -7.25 7.97
CA ASN A 380 19.41 -6.31 6.92
C ASN A 380 18.63 -6.70 5.66
N PRO A 381 17.65 -5.91 5.23
CA PRO A 381 17.01 -6.07 3.92
C PRO A 381 18.02 -6.13 2.79
N SER A 382 17.70 -6.79 1.67
CA SER A 382 18.59 -6.83 0.51
C SER A 382 18.72 -5.47 -0.21
N GLY A 383 17.82 -4.55 0.10
CA GLY A 383 17.73 -3.23 -0.51
C GLY A 383 16.91 -3.18 -1.78
N LEU A 384 16.43 -4.32 -2.28
CA LEU A 384 15.52 -4.37 -3.44
C LEU A 384 14.34 -5.30 -3.18
N THR A 385 13.21 -4.89 -3.73
CA THR A 385 11.99 -5.69 -3.76
C THR A 385 11.74 -6.33 -5.12
N ILE A 386 10.83 -7.30 -5.13
CA ILE A 386 10.24 -7.87 -6.32
C ILE A 386 8.72 -8.02 -6.10
N TYR A 387 7.93 -7.78 -7.14
CA TYR A 387 6.48 -7.94 -7.07
C TYR A 387 6.09 -9.41 -6.95
N LEU A 388 5.45 -9.78 -5.86
CA LEU A 388 4.89 -11.12 -5.64
C LEU A 388 3.40 -10.96 -5.30
N PRO A 389 2.47 -11.32 -6.24
CA PRO A 389 1.05 -11.08 -6.07
C PRO A 389 0.46 -11.73 -4.82
N SER A 390 -0.57 -11.10 -4.23
CA SER A 390 -1.30 -11.59 -3.06
C SER A 390 -2.71 -12.06 -3.43
N GLY A 391 -3.13 -13.20 -2.89
CA GLY A 391 -4.49 -13.74 -3.05
C GLY A 391 -5.57 -12.88 -2.40
N SER A 392 -5.19 -12.03 -1.44
CA SER A 392 -6.09 -11.09 -0.78
C SER A 392 -6.31 -9.77 -1.54
N ASN A 393 -5.54 -9.51 -2.61
CA ASN A 393 -5.67 -8.30 -3.41
C ASN A 393 -6.96 -8.34 -4.25
N PRO A 394 -7.94 -7.44 -4.02
CA PRO A 394 -9.19 -7.39 -4.76
C PRO A 394 -9.01 -6.91 -6.22
N TYR A 395 -7.90 -6.21 -6.51
CA TYR A 395 -7.56 -5.67 -7.84
C TYR A 395 -6.54 -6.51 -8.59
N LEU A 396 -6.22 -7.70 -8.09
CA LEU A 396 -5.17 -8.58 -8.61
C LEU A 396 -5.19 -8.75 -10.13
N SER A 397 -6.38 -8.83 -10.76
CA SER A 397 -6.49 -8.99 -12.22
C SER A 397 -6.03 -7.74 -12.98
N GLU A 398 -6.36 -6.56 -12.47
CA GLU A 398 -6.00 -5.26 -13.04
C GLU A 398 -4.50 -4.99 -12.84
N ASP A 399 -4.00 -5.32 -11.66
CA ASP A 399 -2.58 -5.17 -11.33
C ASP A 399 -1.69 -6.07 -12.18
N LEU A 400 -2.13 -7.28 -12.49
CA LEU A 400 -1.40 -8.18 -13.38
C LEU A 400 -1.42 -7.69 -14.84
N GLU A 401 -2.50 -7.07 -15.31
CA GLU A 401 -2.55 -6.44 -16.63
C GLU A 401 -1.55 -5.27 -16.70
N THR A 402 -1.47 -4.47 -15.65
CA THR A 402 -0.49 -3.38 -15.54
C THR A 402 0.94 -3.92 -15.43
N TYR A 403 1.16 -4.94 -14.60
CA TYR A 403 2.46 -5.58 -14.47
C TYR A 403 2.98 -6.16 -15.79
N ASP A 404 2.10 -6.65 -16.68
CA ASP A 404 2.47 -7.10 -18.03
C ASP A 404 3.15 -6.01 -18.87
N THR A 405 2.76 -4.74 -18.68
CA THR A 405 3.32 -3.61 -19.42
C THR A 405 4.74 -3.26 -19.01
N THR A 406 5.17 -3.68 -17.80
CA THR A 406 6.53 -3.42 -17.33
C THR A 406 7.58 -4.05 -18.25
N GLY A 407 7.22 -5.15 -18.92
CA GLY A 407 8.14 -5.90 -19.78
C GLY A 407 9.25 -6.61 -19.03
N PHE A 408 9.21 -6.61 -17.69
CA PHE A 408 10.18 -7.31 -16.85
C PHE A 408 10.21 -8.81 -17.14
N CYS A 409 11.31 -9.45 -16.96
CA CYS A 409 11.65 -10.87 -17.04
C CYS A 409 10.48 -11.83 -17.40
N SER A 410 10.38 -12.25 -18.67
CA SER A 410 9.27 -13.08 -19.15
C SER A 410 9.14 -14.43 -18.43
N ALA A 411 10.24 -14.99 -17.90
CA ALA A 411 10.22 -16.23 -17.12
C ALA A 411 9.57 -15.97 -15.75
N TYR A 412 9.85 -14.82 -15.13
CA TYR A 412 9.23 -14.44 -13.87
C TYR A 412 7.74 -14.16 -14.06
N ARG A 413 7.36 -13.47 -15.13
CA ARG A 413 5.96 -13.25 -15.49
C ARG A 413 5.16 -14.56 -15.59
N GLN A 414 5.71 -15.58 -16.26
CA GLN A 414 5.07 -16.90 -16.32
C GLN A 414 4.97 -17.58 -14.94
N LEU A 415 5.92 -17.33 -14.05
CA LEU A 415 5.88 -17.83 -12.70
C LEU A 415 4.76 -17.14 -11.90
N THR A 416 4.65 -15.81 -11.95
CA THR A 416 3.60 -15.03 -11.26
C THR A 416 2.21 -15.35 -11.78
N ASP A 417 2.02 -15.54 -13.10
CA ASP A 417 0.76 -16.04 -13.70
C ASP A 417 0.34 -17.40 -13.13
N GLY A 418 1.30 -18.32 -13.05
CA GLY A 418 1.04 -19.64 -12.48
C GLY A 418 0.74 -19.59 -10.99
N TYR A 419 1.44 -18.74 -10.25
CA TYR A 419 1.21 -18.52 -8.82
C TYR A 419 -0.18 -17.92 -8.57
N THR A 420 -0.56 -16.89 -9.31
CA THR A 420 -1.89 -16.28 -9.23
C THR A 420 -2.99 -17.30 -9.55
N ALA A 421 -2.79 -18.12 -10.58
CA ALA A 421 -3.73 -19.20 -10.89
C ALA A 421 -3.81 -20.28 -9.78
N TYR A 422 -2.73 -20.47 -9.04
CA TYR A 422 -2.71 -21.33 -7.85
C TYR A 422 -3.49 -20.69 -6.69
N LEU A 423 -3.28 -19.40 -6.41
CA LEU A 423 -4.00 -18.65 -5.37
C LEU A 423 -5.52 -18.61 -5.61
N ALA A 424 -5.95 -18.50 -6.86
CA ALA A 424 -7.36 -18.41 -7.22
C ALA A 424 -8.15 -19.73 -7.06
N ARG A 425 -7.50 -20.84 -6.70
CA ARG A 425 -8.18 -22.12 -6.49
C ARG A 425 -8.98 -22.08 -5.19
N GLU A 426 -10.15 -22.72 -5.20
CA GLU A 426 -10.91 -22.93 -3.96
C GLU A 426 -10.05 -23.71 -2.95
N SER A 427 -10.13 -23.31 -1.69
CA SER A 427 -9.47 -24.01 -0.60
C SER A 427 -10.15 -25.35 -0.33
N GLY A 428 -9.32 -26.31 0.07
CA GLY A 428 -9.79 -27.61 0.54
C GLY A 428 -9.86 -27.76 2.06
N VAL A 429 -9.50 -26.71 2.83
CA VAL A 429 -9.51 -26.81 4.29
C VAL A 429 -10.94 -26.87 4.82
N GLU A 430 -11.29 -28.02 5.40
CA GLU A 430 -12.58 -28.23 6.04
C GLU A 430 -12.40 -28.38 7.55
N TRP A 431 -13.30 -27.79 8.34
CA TRP A 431 -13.28 -27.88 9.80
C TRP A 431 -14.56 -28.42 10.40
N GLY A 432 -14.44 -29.03 11.57
CA GLY A 432 -15.54 -29.54 12.35
C GLY A 432 -16.22 -28.46 13.21
N ASN A 433 -17.11 -28.90 14.10
CA ASN A 433 -17.78 -27.98 15.03
C ASN A 433 -16.79 -27.46 16.06
N ILE A 434 -16.93 -26.20 16.46
CA ILE A 434 -16.23 -25.65 17.61
C ILE A 434 -16.79 -26.21 18.91
N ASN A 435 -15.89 -26.55 19.85
CA ASN A 435 -16.23 -27.09 21.15
C ASN A 435 -15.60 -26.27 22.27
N ALA A 436 -16.41 -25.77 23.19
CA ALA A 436 -15.92 -25.17 24.43
C ALA A 436 -15.74 -26.26 25.50
N HIS A 437 -14.60 -26.26 26.17
CA HIS A 437 -14.27 -27.19 27.24
C HIS A 437 -14.44 -26.56 28.61
N LYS A 438 -14.66 -27.40 29.66
CA LYS A 438 -14.84 -26.92 31.02
C LYS A 438 -13.57 -26.31 31.65
N ASP A 439 -12.42 -26.54 31.05
CA ASP A 439 -11.16 -25.95 31.47
C ASP A 439 -10.94 -24.55 30.86
N GLY A 440 -11.93 -24.03 30.13
CA GLY A 440 -11.90 -22.71 29.53
C GLY A 440 -11.27 -22.68 28.12
N THR A 441 -10.90 -23.83 27.56
CA THR A 441 -10.34 -23.88 26.22
C THR A 441 -11.41 -24.09 25.16
N VAL A 442 -11.13 -23.64 23.94
CA VAL A 442 -11.90 -23.90 22.72
C VAL A 442 -11.12 -24.77 21.77
N GLU A 443 -11.82 -25.59 21.01
CA GLU A 443 -11.20 -26.61 20.14
C GLU A 443 -12.01 -26.80 18.85
N ILE A 444 -11.32 -26.92 17.73
CA ILE A 444 -11.86 -27.42 16.46
C ILE A 444 -10.99 -28.55 15.93
N SER A 445 -11.50 -29.28 14.92
CA SER A 445 -10.72 -30.26 14.17
C SER A 445 -10.74 -29.89 12.70
N ILE A 446 -9.58 -29.98 12.06
CA ILE A 446 -9.42 -29.96 10.60
C ILE A 446 -8.98 -31.36 10.16
N ALA A 447 -9.09 -31.65 8.87
CA ALA A 447 -8.61 -32.94 8.36
C ALA A 447 -7.07 -33.02 8.55
N PRO A 448 -6.50 -34.13 9.03
CA PRO A 448 -5.05 -34.21 9.26
C PRO A 448 -4.20 -33.97 8.00
N GLU A 449 -4.75 -34.27 6.81
CA GLU A 449 -4.16 -34.00 5.51
C GLU A 449 -4.07 -32.49 5.19
N ASP A 450 -4.98 -31.69 5.75
CA ASP A 450 -5.05 -30.24 5.51
C ASP A 450 -4.18 -29.42 6.47
N VAL A 451 -3.70 -30.04 7.56
CA VAL A 451 -2.85 -29.35 8.56
C VAL A 451 -1.66 -28.65 7.91
N SER A 452 -1.06 -29.29 6.90
CA SER A 452 0.09 -28.74 6.21
C SER A 452 -0.27 -27.58 5.25
N ASP A 453 -1.54 -27.36 4.98
CA ASP A 453 -2.03 -26.26 4.15
C ASP A 453 -2.52 -25.06 4.97
N VAL A 454 -2.59 -25.19 6.30
CA VAL A 454 -2.85 -24.07 7.21
C VAL A 454 -1.53 -23.39 7.56
N THR A 455 -1.41 -22.12 7.21
CA THR A 455 -0.21 -21.29 7.43
C THR A 455 -0.32 -20.39 8.64
N GLY A 456 -1.56 -20.06 9.05
CA GLY A 456 -1.88 -19.29 10.24
C GLY A 456 -3.13 -19.82 10.91
N ALA A 457 -3.12 -19.88 12.24
CA ALA A 457 -4.28 -20.21 13.05
C ALA A 457 -4.28 -19.30 14.27
N TYR A 458 -5.37 -18.59 14.47
CA TYR A 458 -5.52 -17.60 15.54
C TYR A 458 -6.82 -17.84 16.27
N LEU A 459 -6.81 -17.67 17.58
CA LEU A 459 -8.06 -17.53 18.33
C LEU A 459 -8.64 -16.15 18.04
N ALA A 460 -9.83 -16.12 17.50
CA ALA A 460 -10.57 -14.88 17.22
C ALA A 460 -11.56 -14.61 18.35
N VAL A 461 -11.50 -13.40 18.91
CA VAL A 461 -12.37 -12.95 20.01
C VAL A 461 -13.41 -11.98 19.47
N PHE A 462 -14.68 -12.32 19.63
CA PHE A 462 -15.78 -11.54 19.11
C PHE A 462 -16.66 -10.95 20.21
N CYS A 463 -17.18 -9.76 19.97
CA CYS A 463 -18.19 -9.11 20.79
C CYS A 463 -19.50 -8.94 20.00
N PRO A 464 -20.67 -9.20 20.58
CA PRO A 464 -21.95 -8.97 19.92
C PRO A 464 -22.24 -7.47 19.81
N VAL A 465 -22.89 -7.08 18.72
CA VAL A 465 -23.38 -5.72 18.49
C VAL A 465 -24.91 -5.75 18.57
N GLY A 466 -25.47 -5.18 19.63
CA GLY A 466 -26.93 -5.19 19.83
C GLY A 466 -27.55 -6.60 19.86
N ASP A 467 -28.79 -6.70 19.38
CA ASP A 467 -29.57 -7.95 19.32
C ASP A 467 -29.67 -8.52 17.88
N ASP A 468 -28.99 -7.90 16.88
CA ASP A 468 -29.22 -8.13 15.45
C ASP A 468 -28.39 -9.26 14.84
N GLY A 469 -27.61 -9.96 15.65
CA GLY A 469 -26.76 -11.06 15.20
C GLY A 469 -25.44 -10.60 14.53
N ASN A 470 -25.09 -9.33 14.64
CA ASN A 470 -23.81 -8.80 14.23
C ASN A 470 -22.79 -8.94 15.35
N TYR A 471 -21.53 -9.13 14.95
CA TYR A 471 -20.40 -9.23 15.87
C TYR A 471 -19.26 -8.39 15.33
N TYR A 472 -18.41 -7.88 16.20
CA TYR A 472 -17.15 -7.31 15.78
C TYR A 472 -15.98 -8.13 16.33
N LEU A 473 -14.93 -8.25 15.54
CA LEU A 473 -13.68 -8.87 15.94
C LEU A 473 -12.94 -7.92 16.87
N LEU A 474 -12.83 -8.29 18.15
CA LEU A 474 -12.12 -7.51 19.16
C LEU A 474 -10.61 -7.60 18.97
N CYS A 475 -10.09 -8.81 18.78
CA CYS A 475 -8.66 -9.09 18.55
C CYS A 475 -8.47 -10.53 18.07
N THR A 476 -7.24 -10.81 17.64
CA THR A 476 -6.76 -12.17 17.38
C THR A 476 -5.63 -12.52 18.34
N ASP A 477 -5.43 -13.82 18.60
CA ASP A 477 -4.40 -14.35 19.48
C ASP A 477 -3.75 -15.54 18.78
N SER A 478 -2.43 -15.51 18.63
CA SER A 478 -1.66 -16.54 17.92
C SER A 478 -1.30 -17.75 18.79
N ASP A 479 -1.64 -17.76 20.09
CA ASP A 479 -1.36 -18.91 20.99
C ASP A 479 -2.36 -20.05 20.73
N VAL A 480 -2.19 -20.73 19.61
CA VAL A 480 -3.00 -21.85 19.16
C VAL A 480 -2.14 -23.10 19.02
N ASP A 481 -2.46 -24.11 19.82
CA ASP A 481 -1.85 -25.44 19.67
C ASP A 481 -2.43 -26.16 18.45
N ILE A 482 -1.57 -26.53 17.50
CA ILE A 482 -1.95 -27.30 16.31
C ILE A 482 -1.42 -28.73 16.44
N GLY A 483 -2.33 -29.68 16.68
CA GLY A 483 -2.01 -31.11 16.77
C GLY A 483 -1.78 -31.73 15.39
N VAL A 484 -0.86 -32.71 15.32
CA VAL A 484 -0.62 -33.51 14.08
C VAL A 484 -1.84 -34.31 13.64
N ASP A 485 -2.85 -34.46 14.47
CA ASP A 485 -4.13 -35.10 14.20
C ASP A 485 -5.19 -34.12 13.68
N GLY A 486 -4.80 -32.86 13.46
CA GLY A 486 -5.69 -31.81 12.98
C GLY A 486 -6.51 -31.12 14.07
N THR A 487 -6.20 -31.38 15.36
CA THR A 487 -6.85 -30.67 16.46
C THR A 487 -6.21 -29.30 16.66
N LEU A 488 -6.99 -28.24 16.59
CA LEU A 488 -6.59 -26.88 16.98
C LEU A 488 -7.21 -26.54 18.32
N ARG A 489 -6.41 -26.07 19.25
CA ARG A 489 -6.84 -25.74 20.61
C ARG A 489 -6.24 -24.45 21.10
N ALA A 490 -7.05 -23.60 21.71
CA ALA A 490 -6.63 -22.34 22.30
C ALA A 490 -7.33 -22.09 23.64
N ALA A 491 -6.67 -21.32 24.50
CA ALA A 491 -7.24 -20.83 25.75
C ALA A 491 -7.35 -19.31 25.68
N PRO A 492 -8.56 -18.72 25.68
CA PRO A 492 -8.69 -17.27 25.72
C PRO A 492 -7.95 -16.67 26.91
N GLU A 493 -7.24 -15.61 26.67
CA GLU A 493 -6.58 -14.83 27.70
C GLU A 493 -7.57 -13.91 28.43
N ASN A 494 -7.21 -13.46 29.64
CA ASN A 494 -8.01 -12.50 30.39
C ASN A 494 -7.65 -11.05 30.07
N SER A 495 -6.75 -10.84 29.11
CA SER A 495 -6.29 -9.51 28.70
C SER A 495 -5.64 -9.56 27.33
N TYR A 496 -5.75 -8.48 26.59
CA TYR A 496 -5.17 -8.34 25.26
C TYR A 496 -4.49 -6.99 25.15
N MET A 497 -3.62 -6.84 24.13
CA MET A 497 -2.86 -5.63 23.88
C MET A 497 -3.77 -4.47 23.48
N GLY A 498 -3.46 -3.27 23.96
CA GLY A 498 -4.27 -2.09 23.70
C GLY A 498 -3.56 -0.78 24.06
N MET A 499 -4.33 0.29 24.05
CA MET A 499 -3.90 1.64 24.41
C MET A 499 -5.00 2.34 25.23
N LYS A 500 -4.61 3.09 26.26
CA LYS A 500 -5.54 3.91 27.07
C LYS A 500 -6.77 3.13 27.54
N GLY A 501 -6.59 1.88 27.97
CA GLY A 501 -7.64 0.99 28.46
C GLY A 501 -8.55 0.38 27.40
N GLN A 502 -8.20 0.50 26.11
CA GLN A 502 -8.96 -0.09 25.01
C GLN A 502 -8.11 -1.11 24.27
N VAL A 503 -8.67 -2.29 24.01
CA VAL A 503 -8.03 -3.32 23.18
C VAL A 503 -7.88 -2.79 21.76
N LEU A 504 -6.76 -3.09 21.11
CA LEU A 504 -6.57 -2.86 19.68
C LEU A 504 -6.91 -4.15 18.90
N CYS A 505 -7.57 -4.01 17.78
CA CYS A 505 -7.83 -5.14 16.86
C CYS A 505 -6.54 -5.49 16.12
N LEU A 506 -5.65 -6.24 16.79
CA LEU A 506 -4.38 -6.64 16.22
C LEU A 506 -4.56 -7.80 15.24
N ILE A 507 -4.07 -7.62 14.03
CA ILE A 507 -4.04 -8.62 12.96
C ILE A 507 -2.60 -8.79 12.52
N GLU A 508 -2.08 -10.01 12.62
CA GLU A 508 -0.70 -10.32 12.21
C GLU A 508 -0.51 -10.11 10.70
N THR A 509 0.56 -9.43 10.31
CA THR A 509 0.89 -9.12 8.92
C THR A 509 2.25 -9.66 8.50
N MET A 510 3.13 -9.93 9.47
CA MET A 510 4.45 -10.51 9.24
C MET A 510 4.88 -11.29 10.48
N ASN A 511 5.51 -12.46 10.28
CA ASN A 511 5.99 -13.30 11.36
C ASN A 511 7.34 -13.92 10.99
N LEU A 512 8.42 -13.23 11.37
CA LEU A 512 9.80 -13.64 11.19
C LEU A 512 10.36 -14.25 12.49
N ASP A 513 11.46 -14.97 12.42
CA ASP A 513 12.04 -15.70 13.57
C ASP A 513 12.22 -14.85 14.85
N ALA A 514 12.52 -13.55 14.70
CA ALA A 514 12.78 -12.65 15.83
C ALA A 514 11.96 -11.36 15.79
N TYR A 515 10.93 -11.30 14.95
CA TYR A 515 10.12 -10.12 14.76
C TYR A 515 8.72 -10.48 14.28
N THR A 516 7.71 -9.93 14.94
CA THR A 516 6.32 -10.06 14.49
C THR A 516 5.72 -8.67 14.32
N GLU A 517 5.05 -8.46 13.21
CA GLU A 517 4.35 -7.21 12.93
C GLU A 517 2.84 -7.44 12.89
N TYR A 518 2.14 -6.53 13.54
CA TYR A 518 0.68 -6.46 13.54
C TYR A 518 0.22 -5.13 12.96
N MET A 519 -0.97 -5.14 12.41
CA MET A 519 -1.73 -3.94 12.11
C MET A 519 -2.96 -3.82 13.00
N ALA A 520 -3.38 -2.58 13.25
CA ALA A 520 -4.66 -2.27 13.88
C ALA A 520 -5.38 -1.15 13.10
N PRO A 521 -6.65 -1.34 12.70
CA PRO A 521 -7.43 -0.27 12.09
C PRO A 521 -7.80 0.78 13.15
N VAL A 522 -7.62 2.06 12.82
CA VAL A 522 -7.91 3.18 13.71
C VAL A 522 -8.48 4.38 12.95
N LEU A 523 -9.21 5.27 13.62
CA LEU A 523 -9.32 6.65 13.18
C LEU A 523 -8.18 7.46 13.85
N TYR A 524 -7.30 7.99 13.04
CA TYR A 524 -6.24 8.89 13.47
C TYR A 524 -6.62 10.33 13.07
N ASN A 525 -6.82 11.19 14.06
CA ASN A 525 -7.31 12.56 13.87
C ASN A 525 -8.64 12.66 13.07
N GLY A 526 -9.38 11.56 12.99
CA GLY A 526 -10.67 11.45 12.28
C GLY A 526 -10.55 10.85 10.88
N GLU A 527 -9.37 10.47 10.43
CA GLU A 527 -9.10 9.77 9.18
C GLU A 527 -8.95 8.27 9.41
N LEU A 528 -9.44 7.45 8.48
CA LEU A 528 -9.28 6.00 8.53
C LEU A 528 -7.83 5.63 8.23
N CYS A 529 -7.17 5.03 9.20
CA CYS A 529 -5.77 4.69 9.13
C CYS A 529 -5.52 3.25 9.59
N THR A 530 -4.34 2.75 9.26
CA THR A 530 -3.75 1.52 9.77
C THR A 530 -2.56 1.88 10.66
N MET A 531 -2.59 1.42 11.91
CA MET A 531 -1.47 1.53 12.85
C MET A 531 -0.60 0.28 12.73
N ARG A 532 0.69 0.43 12.47
CA ARG A 532 1.69 -0.66 12.43
C ARG A 532 2.33 -0.81 13.80
N ILE A 533 2.46 -2.03 14.28
CA ILE A 533 2.99 -2.36 15.60
C ILE A 533 3.97 -3.53 15.44
N GLY A 534 5.20 -3.34 15.86
CA GLY A 534 6.26 -4.35 15.83
C GLY A 534 6.58 -4.88 17.22
N PHE A 535 6.91 -6.17 17.29
CA PHE A 535 7.40 -6.87 18.49
C PHE A 535 8.73 -7.53 18.16
N ASP A 536 9.75 -7.30 18.98
CA ASP A 536 11.08 -7.90 18.89
C ASP A 536 11.70 -8.11 20.28
N GLU A 537 12.97 -8.56 20.35
CA GLU A 537 13.67 -8.78 21.61
C GLU A 537 13.89 -7.48 22.43
N GLU A 538 13.91 -6.31 21.81
CA GLU A 538 14.09 -5.02 22.47
C GLU A 538 12.74 -4.41 22.88
N HIS A 539 11.67 -4.79 22.18
CA HIS A 539 10.31 -4.28 22.37
C HIS A 539 9.33 -5.45 22.59
N GLU A 540 9.54 -6.20 23.69
CA GLU A 540 8.68 -7.34 24.07
C GLU A 540 7.21 -6.91 24.32
N ASP A 541 7.00 -5.68 24.79
CA ASP A 541 5.67 -5.09 25.01
C ASP A 541 5.09 -4.45 23.73
N GLY A 542 5.81 -4.50 22.62
CA GLY A 542 5.44 -3.92 21.32
C GLY A 542 5.79 -2.44 21.19
N GLN A 543 6.06 -2.02 19.96
CA GLN A 543 6.33 -0.63 19.59
C GLN A 543 5.39 -0.21 18.46
N ILE A 544 4.74 0.95 18.61
CA ILE A 544 4.00 1.59 17.51
C ILE A 544 5.04 2.17 16.56
N LEU A 545 5.04 1.65 15.32
CA LEU A 545 6.01 2.01 14.29
C LEU A 545 5.53 3.23 13.50
N SER A 546 4.29 3.18 13.03
CA SER A 546 3.71 4.23 12.21
C SER A 546 2.19 4.13 12.16
N VAL A 547 1.55 5.17 11.67
CA VAL A 547 0.13 5.21 11.29
C VAL A 547 0.05 5.68 9.85
N THR A 548 -0.63 4.93 8.98
CA THR A 548 -0.75 5.23 7.55
C THR A 548 -2.22 5.29 7.15
N PRO A 549 -2.66 6.18 6.25
CA PRO A 549 -4.02 6.19 5.73
C PRO A 549 -4.41 4.82 5.16
N ALA A 550 -5.63 4.37 5.46
CA ALA A 550 -6.15 3.11 4.95
C ALA A 550 -6.90 3.32 3.63
N GLY A 551 -6.85 2.32 2.74
CA GLY A 551 -7.69 2.30 1.53
C GLY A 551 -7.12 3.02 0.33
N GLN A 552 -5.85 3.39 0.33
CA GLN A 552 -5.18 3.80 -0.90
C GLN A 552 -4.79 2.53 -1.68
N THR A 553 -5.42 2.37 -2.83
CA THR A 553 -5.09 1.41 -3.88
C THR A 553 -3.70 1.73 -4.44
N SER A 554 -3.09 0.91 -5.22
CA SER A 554 -1.82 0.98 -5.96
C SER A 554 -0.89 2.22 -5.80
N GLU A 555 -1.39 3.35 -5.33
CA GLU A 555 -0.64 4.55 -4.98
C GLU A 555 -0.30 4.51 -3.49
N ALA A 556 0.96 4.29 -3.15
CA ALA A 556 1.40 4.34 -1.78
C ALA A 556 1.39 5.81 -1.29
N ALA A 557 0.61 6.07 -0.25
CA ALA A 557 0.62 7.38 0.38
C ALA A 557 2.00 7.65 1.01
N LYS A 558 2.63 8.76 0.64
CA LYS A 558 3.79 9.31 1.36
C LYS A 558 3.45 9.79 2.79
N GLN A 559 2.21 9.56 3.24
CA GLN A 559 1.70 9.98 4.53
C GLN A 559 1.95 8.88 5.57
N ILE A 560 3.11 8.91 6.17
CA ILE A 560 3.46 8.10 7.34
C ILE A 560 3.47 9.02 8.55
N TYR A 561 2.55 8.77 9.48
CA TYR A 561 2.47 9.52 10.72
C TYR A 561 3.16 8.76 11.85
N GLU A 562 3.94 9.46 12.65
CA GLU A 562 4.31 9.02 13.97
C GLU A 562 3.36 9.67 14.99
N LEU A 563 2.93 8.91 16.01
CA LEU A 563 2.07 9.44 17.05
C LEU A 563 2.77 10.55 17.82
N LYS A 564 2.03 11.60 18.15
CA LYS A 564 2.54 12.74 18.92
C LYS A 564 1.49 13.30 19.88
N GLU A 565 1.96 14.07 20.83
CA GLU A 565 1.11 14.81 21.78
C GLU A 565 0.10 15.70 21.02
N GLY A 566 -1.14 15.61 21.39
CA GLY A 566 -2.27 16.33 20.78
C GLY A 566 -3.07 15.50 19.80
N ASP A 567 -2.59 14.34 19.35
CA ASP A 567 -3.30 13.47 18.43
C ASP A 567 -4.50 12.78 19.07
N ARG A 568 -5.47 12.40 18.22
CA ARG A 568 -6.67 11.66 18.59
C ARG A 568 -6.66 10.30 17.91
N VAL A 569 -6.93 9.27 18.69
CA VAL A 569 -7.01 7.90 18.19
C VAL A 569 -8.35 7.29 18.61
N THR A 570 -9.02 6.63 17.66
CA THR A 570 -10.20 5.81 17.92
C THR A 570 -9.95 4.40 17.38
N PRO A 571 -9.84 3.39 18.22
CA PRO A 571 -9.74 2.01 17.76
C PRO A 571 -10.94 1.62 16.92
N LEU A 572 -10.72 0.87 15.85
CA LEU A 572 -11.75 0.31 15.00
C LEU A 572 -11.71 -1.22 15.07
N TYR A 573 -12.88 -1.83 14.93
CA TYR A 573 -13.04 -3.28 15.02
C TYR A 573 -13.81 -3.76 13.79
N LEU A 574 -13.34 -4.80 13.13
CA LEU A 574 -13.97 -5.35 11.94
C LEU A 574 -15.33 -5.96 12.30
N VAL A 575 -16.38 -5.61 11.54
CA VAL A 575 -17.73 -6.12 11.74
C VAL A 575 -17.96 -7.35 10.87
N GLU A 576 -18.38 -8.44 11.51
CA GLU A 576 -18.76 -9.69 10.86
C GLU A 576 -20.28 -9.88 10.94
N HIS A 577 -20.90 -10.09 9.80
CA HIS A 577 -22.32 -10.38 9.67
C HIS A 577 -22.56 -11.90 9.64
N MET A 578 -23.32 -12.39 10.59
CA MET A 578 -23.71 -13.80 10.63
C MET A 578 -24.98 -14.01 9.81
N GLU A 579 -24.90 -14.71 8.70
CA GLU A 579 -26.07 -15.21 8.01
C GLU A 579 -26.67 -16.40 8.77
N ASP A 580 -27.97 -16.33 9.11
CA ASP A 580 -28.68 -17.50 9.62
C ASP A 580 -28.73 -18.57 8.52
N VAL A 581 -28.00 -19.67 8.69
CA VAL A 581 -28.13 -20.84 7.81
C VAL A 581 -29.51 -21.43 8.07
N GLU A 582 -30.42 -21.29 7.10
CA GLU A 582 -31.67 -22.06 7.12
C GLU A 582 -31.31 -23.54 7.08
N GLU A 583 -31.54 -24.25 8.20
CA GLU A 583 -31.44 -25.71 8.20
C GLU A 583 -32.37 -26.27 7.11
N GLU A 584 -31.85 -26.84 6.04
CA GLU A 584 -32.69 -27.71 5.21
C GLU A 584 -33.25 -28.81 6.12
N PRO A 585 -34.56 -29.02 6.17
CA PRO A 585 -35.12 -30.03 7.05
C PRO A 585 -34.59 -31.40 6.62
N VAL A 586 -33.79 -32.01 7.47
CA VAL A 586 -33.37 -33.42 7.35
C VAL A 586 -34.67 -34.24 7.30
N ASP A 587 -35.01 -34.73 6.14
CA ASP A 587 -36.20 -35.55 5.87
C ASP A 587 -36.07 -36.81 6.74
N GLY A 588 -36.84 -36.82 7.83
CA GLY A 588 -36.76 -37.82 8.88
C GLY A 588 -37.01 -39.22 8.35
N ALA A 589 -36.25 -40.14 8.88
CA ALA A 589 -36.40 -41.57 8.78
C ALA A 589 -37.90 -42.00 8.77
N LYS A 590 -38.40 -42.49 7.63
CA LYS A 590 -39.61 -43.27 7.55
C LYS A 590 -39.25 -44.75 7.74
N ASP A 591 -39.68 -45.23 8.90
CA ASP A 591 -39.86 -46.67 9.13
C ASP A 591 -40.72 -47.31 8.06
N GLY A 592 -40.32 -48.50 7.64
CA GLY A 592 -40.92 -49.23 6.56
C GLY A 592 -42.34 -49.77 6.87
N ALA A 593 -43.17 -49.80 5.85
CA ALA A 593 -44.10 -50.89 5.58
C ALA A 593 -44.64 -50.81 4.15
N ASN A 594 -44.53 -51.94 3.45
CA ASN A 594 -45.18 -52.34 2.23
C ASN A 594 -46.51 -51.69 1.86
N ASP A 595 -46.75 -51.38 0.58
CA ASP A 595 -47.53 -52.25 -0.35
C ASP A 595 -47.74 -51.56 -1.72
N GLU A 596 -47.43 -52.41 -2.75
CA GLU A 596 -48.05 -52.56 -4.04
C GLU A 596 -48.56 -51.38 -4.90
N ALA A 597 -47.89 -51.29 -6.06
CA ALA A 597 -48.43 -51.21 -7.42
C ALA A 597 -49.54 -50.22 -7.81
N LYS A 598 -49.23 -49.41 -8.77
CA LYS A 598 -49.74 -49.37 -10.15
C LYS A 598 -49.33 -48.08 -10.87
N ASP A 599 -48.63 -48.31 -11.94
CA ASP A 599 -48.84 -47.91 -13.34
C ASP A 599 -49.70 -46.66 -13.59
N GLU A 600 -49.10 -45.70 -14.25
CA GLU A 600 -49.38 -45.32 -15.62
C GLU A 600 -48.55 -44.06 -16.00
N ALA A 601 -47.70 -44.26 -16.93
CA ALA A 601 -47.14 -43.52 -18.00
C ALA A 601 -47.98 -42.37 -18.59
N LYS A 602 -47.29 -41.35 -19.00
CA LYS A 602 -47.22 -40.69 -20.33
C LYS A 602 -46.51 -39.34 -20.16
N ASP A 603 -45.37 -39.21 -20.76
CA ASP A 603 -45.03 -38.73 -22.11
C ASP A 603 -45.49 -37.28 -22.32
N GLU A 604 -44.64 -36.40 -22.65
CA GLU A 604 -43.94 -36.10 -23.88
C GLU A 604 -43.02 -34.88 -23.56
N ALA A 605 -41.74 -34.90 -23.71
CA ALA A 605 -40.92 -34.91 -24.92
C ALA A 605 -40.87 -33.57 -25.67
N ASN A 606 -39.62 -33.15 -25.79
CA ASN A 606 -39.00 -32.50 -26.98
C ASN A 606 -39.36 -31.05 -27.27
N ASP A 607 -38.47 -30.24 -27.73
CA ASP A 607 -37.31 -30.34 -28.65
C ASP A 607 -36.48 -29.06 -28.51
N GLU A 608 -35.24 -29.13 -28.36
CA GLU A 608 -34.14 -29.07 -29.35
C GLU A 608 -34.37 -28.18 -30.57
N ALA A 609 -33.38 -27.38 -30.78
CA ALA A 609 -32.56 -27.27 -31.98
C ALA A 609 -32.41 -25.81 -32.45
N LYS A 610 -31.16 -25.36 -32.40
CA LYS A 610 -30.24 -25.25 -33.55
C LYS A 610 -30.78 -24.55 -34.79
N ASN A 611 -30.11 -23.48 -35.16
CA ASN A 611 -29.28 -23.27 -36.35
C ASN A 611 -29.07 -21.79 -36.60
N GLU A 612 -27.81 -21.38 -36.60
CA GLU A 612 -26.92 -21.17 -37.76
C GLU A 612 -27.43 -20.20 -38.84
N ALA A 613 -26.64 -19.12 -38.85
CA ALA A 613 -25.96 -18.58 -40.05
C ALA A 613 -26.78 -18.13 -41.26
N LYS A 614 -26.53 -16.94 -41.65
CA LYS A 614 -25.94 -16.41 -42.88
C LYS A 614 -26.57 -15.16 -43.46
N ASP A 615 -25.65 -14.23 -43.71
CA ASP A 615 -25.49 -13.39 -44.89
C ASP A 615 -26.63 -12.50 -45.39
N GLY A 616 -26.26 -11.23 -45.57
CA GLY A 616 -26.89 -10.42 -46.60
C GLY A 616 -26.81 -8.92 -46.47
N ILE A 617 -25.65 -8.37 -46.77
CA ILE A 617 -25.37 -7.19 -47.59
C ILE A 617 -26.60 -6.51 -48.21
N LYS A 618 -26.72 -5.17 -47.97
CA LYS A 618 -26.70 -4.03 -48.93
C LYS A 618 -27.40 -2.79 -48.36
N ASP A 619 -26.64 -1.74 -48.26
CA ASP A 619 -26.61 -0.55 -49.11
C ASP A 619 -27.90 0.29 -49.14
N GLY A 620 -27.76 1.57 -48.88
CA GLY A 620 -28.78 2.56 -49.20
C GLY A 620 -28.64 3.88 -48.50
N THR A 621 -27.62 4.61 -48.88
CA THR A 621 -27.52 6.08 -49.06
C THR A 621 -28.78 6.92 -48.89
N LYS A 622 -28.56 8.07 -48.29
CA LYS A 622 -28.83 9.46 -48.66
C LYS A 622 -29.74 10.31 -47.81
N ASN A 623 -29.11 11.37 -47.38
CA ASN A 623 -29.50 12.79 -47.48
C ASN A 623 -30.71 13.33 -46.73
N GLY A 624 -30.41 14.40 -46.05
CA GLY A 624 -31.35 15.48 -45.91
C GLY A 624 -30.99 16.45 -44.78
N ALA A 625 -30.21 17.43 -45.15
CA ALA A 625 -29.96 18.69 -44.47
C ALA A 625 -31.24 19.45 -44.13
N LYS A 626 -31.17 20.26 -43.13
CA LYS A 626 -31.36 21.71 -43.06
C LYS A 626 -32.09 22.20 -41.82
N ASP A 627 -31.40 23.09 -41.17
CA ASP A 627 -31.69 24.48 -40.85
C ASP A 627 -32.85 24.81 -39.90
N GLY A 628 -32.50 25.66 -38.97
CA GLY A 628 -33.43 26.56 -38.33
C GLY A 628 -32.94 27.12 -37.00
N ALA A 629 -32.14 28.19 -37.13
CA ALA A 629 -31.81 29.12 -36.06
C ALA A 629 -33.03 29.89 -35.56
N LYS A 630 -32.97 30.36 -34.34
CA LYS A 630 -33.23 31.71 -33.81
C LYS A 630 -33.53 31.56 -32.31
N ASP A 631 -32.71 32.13 -31.48
CA ASP A 631 -32.63 33.51 -31.05
C ASP A 631 -33.93 34.00 -30.38
N GLU A 632 -33.83 34.26 -29.10
CA GLU A 632 -34.27 35.55 -28.50
C GLU A 632 -33.93 35.62 -27.02
N THR A 633 -33.12 36.59 -26.74
CA THR A 633 -32.84 37.36 -25.54
C THR A 633 -34.11 37.83 -24.81
N ILE A 634 -33.95 38.13 -23.52
CA ILE A 634 -34.36 39.33 -22.75
C ILE A 634 -34.19 39.00 -21.26
N ASP A 635 -33.22 39.56 -20.58
CA ASP A 635 -33.15 40.89 -19.93
C ASP A 635 -33.96 41.02 -18.64
N GLY A 636 -33.28 41.50 -17.61
CA GLY A 636 -33.85 42.37 -16.61
C GLY A 636 -33.57 41.92 -15.16
N ALA A 637 -32.49 42.30 -14.62
CA ALA A 637 -32.17 43.52 -13.85
C ALA A 637 -32.62 43.47 -12.37
N LYS A 638 -31.62 43.62 -11.51
CA LYS A 638 -31.52 44.61 -10.40
C LYS A 638 -32.51 44.46 -9.25
N ASP A 639 -32.15 44.69 -8.06
CA ASP A 639 -31.27 45.62 -7.36
C ASP A 639 -31.28 45.33 -5.84
N GLU A 640 -30.17 45.64 -5.23
CA GLU A 640 -29.96 46.42 -3.99
C GLU A 640 -30.65 45.94 -2.69
N THR A 641 -30.09 45.97 -1.59
CA THR A 641 -29.06 46.68 -0.83
C THR A 641 -29.13 46.31 0.63
N LYS A 642 -27.96 46.32 1.21
CA LYS A 642 -27.52 47.01 2.45
C LYS A 642 -27.80 46.43 3.79
N ASP A 643 -26.65 46.22 4.40
CA ASP A 643 -26.14 46.72 5.70
C ASP A 643 -27.00 46.54 6.95
N GLU A 644 -26.41 45.99 7.98
CA GLU A 644 -25.76 46.72 9.03
C GLU A 644 -25.17 45.81 10.13
N ALA A 645 -24.09 46.30 10.66
CA ALA A 645 -23.23 45.86 11.74
C ALA A 645 -23.89 45.95 13.12
N GLY A 646 -23.25 45.32 14.07
CA GLY A 646 -23.41 45.56 15.53
C GLY A 646 -22.94 44.32 16.28
N ASP A 647 -21.81 44.23 16.72
CA ASP A 647 -21.01 44.74 17.82
C ASP A 647 -21.50 44.28 19.19
N GLU A 648 -20.54 43.69 19.89
CA GLU A 648 -20.28 43.57 21.33
C GLU A 648 -21.33 42.84 22.22
N THR A 649 -20.90 41.83 22.95
CA THR A 649 -20.42 42.01 24.35
C THR A 649 -19.86 40.74 24.96
N LYS A 650 -18.72 40.89 25.58
CA LYS A 650 -18.17 39.99 26.61
C LYS A 650 -19.11 39.91 27.79
N ASP A 651 -19.20 38.71 28.37
CA ASP A 651 -19.36 38.63 29.83
C ASP A 651 -18.65 37.36 30.35
N GLU A 652 -17.66 37.64 31.16
CA GLU A 652 -17.04 36.72 32.11
C GLU A 652 -18.05 36.34 33.18
N ILE A 653 -18.15 35.06 33.49
CA ILE A 653 -18.60 34.62 34.81
C ILE A 653 -17.61 33.57 35.33
N ARG A 654 -16.80 34.01 36.31
CA ARG A 654 -16.16 33.14 37.30
C ARG A 654 -17.23 32.52 38.21
N ASP A 655 -17.07 31.25 38.54
CA ASP A 655 -17.26 30.89 39.94
C ASP A 655 -16.41 29.68 40.35
N GLU A 656 -15.82 29.88 41.50
CA GLU A 656 -14.95 28.97 42.24
C GLU A 656 -15.78 27.85 42.86
N THR A 657 -15.33 26.61 42.75
CA THR A 657 -15.31 25.70 43.93
C THR A 657 -14.25 24.62 43.69
N GLY A 658 -13.22 24.68 44.55
CA GLY A 658 -12.22 23.63 44.63
C GLY A 658 -12.80 22.32 45.10
N ASN A 659 -12.36 21.27 44.43
CA ASN A 659 -12.34 19.94 45.04
C ASN A 659 -11.17 19.17 44.51
N THR A 660 -10.29 18.76 45.40
CA THR A 660 -9.16 17.90 45.24
C THR A 660 -9.67 16.55 44.73
N ALA A 661 -9.40 16.24 43.45
CA ALA A 661 -9.61 14.90 42.94
C ALA A 661 -8.36 14.05 43.26
N GLY A 662 -8.57 13.08 44.10
CA GLY A 662 -7.63 11.96 44.26
C GLY A 662 -7.59 11.15 42.98
N SER A 663 -6.39 10.82 42.54
CA SER A 663 -6.16 9.86 41.49
C SER A 663 -6.70 8.50 41.93
N SER A 664 -7.84 8.11 41.44
CA SER A 664 -8.24 6.71 41.38
C SER A 664 -7.84 6.23 39.98
N HIS A 665 -6.83 5.39 39.88
CA HIS A 665 -6.67 4.50 38.75
C HIS A 665 -7.91 3.60 38.76
N GLY A 666 -8.91 3.95 37.96
CA GLY A 666 -10.01 3.07 37.66
C GLY A 666 -9.51 2.07 36.64
N GLU A 667 -9.44 0.80 37.03
CA GLU A 667 -9.33 -0.30 36.10
C GLU A 667 -10.56 -0.24 35.18
N THR A 668 -10.36 0.24 33.97
CA THR A 668 -11.37 0.19 32.90
C THR A 668 -11.23 -1.18 32.25
N SER A 669 -12.14 -2.09 32.53
CA SER A 669 -12.29 -3.33 31.76
C SER A 669 -13.13 -3.04 30.53
N HIS A 670 -12.75 -3.59 29.39
CA HIS A 670 -13.60 -3.61 28.20
C HIS A 670 -14.88 -4.40 28.56
N ASN A 671 -16.03 -3.75 28.47
CA ASN A 671 -17.31 -4.35 28.83
C ASN A 671 -18.26 -4.27 27.64
N PRO A 672 -18.65 -5.40 27.04
CA PRO A 672 -19.54 -5.42 25.87
C PRO A 672 -20.95 -4.84 26.13
N ASP A 673 -21.39 -4.74 27.40
CA ASP A 673 -22.74 -4.22 27.77
C ASP A 673 -22.86 -2.68 27.69
N GLN A 674 -21.80 -1.93 27.32
CA GLN A 674 -21.85 -0.45 27.20
C GLN A 674 -22.10 0.06 25.77
N ILE A 675 -22.55 -0.79 24.87
CA ILE A 675 -22.65 -0.52 23.44
C ILE A 675 -24.00 0.17 23.12
N THR A 676 -23.93 1.34 22.51
CA THR A 676 -25.07 2.07 21.93
C THR A 676 -25.02 2.08 20.41
N GLU A 677 -26.17 1.98 19.75
CA GLU A 677 -26.38 1.79 18.30
C GLU A 677 -25.72 2.80 17.35
N ASP A 678 -25.06 3.86 17.84
CA ASP A 678 -24.52 4.97 17.03
C ASP A 678 -22.99 4.90 16.80
N ARG A 679 -22.37 3.72 16.86
CA ARG A 679 -20.90 3.57 16.82
C ARG A 679 -20.34 2.89 15.58
N TYR A 680 -21.06 2.85 14.48
CA TYR A 680 -20.51 2.35 13.23
C TYR A 680 -19.78 3.46 12.47
N TYR A 681 -18.56 3.15 12.01
CA TYR A 681 -17.83 3.96 11.05
C TYR A 681 -17.97 3.38 9.67
N THR A 682 -18.79 3.23 8.95
CA THR A 682 -19.14 2.42 7.79
C THR A 682 -19.79 1.11 8.22
N ASP A 683 -20.32 0.39 7.26
CA ASP A 683 -20.90 -0.95 7.50
C ASP A 683 -19.82 -2.00 7.88
N SER A 684 -18.51 -1.62 7.79
CA SER A 684 -17.38 -2.53 7.97
C SER A 684 -16.69 -2.41 9.33
N TYR A 685 -16.87 -1.30 10.04
CA TYR A 685 -16.17 -1.05 11.31
C TYR A 685 -17.10 -0.62 12.42
N TYR A 686 -16.87 -1.19 13.60
CA TYR A 686 -17.42 -0.73 14.86
C TYR A 686 -16.39 0.16 15.57
N MET A 687 -16.81 1.33 16.06
CA MET A 687 -15.89 2.29 16.69
C MET A 687 -15.72 2.04 18.19
N GLY A 688 -14.49 2.02 18.65
CA GLY A 688 -14.12 2.15 20.05
C GLY A 688 -14.38 3.55 20.60
N THR A 689 -13.78 3.86 21.74
CA THR A 689 -13.87 5.20 22.34
C THR A 689 -12.67 6.03 21.92
N GLU A 690 -12.89 7.23 21.39
CA GLU A 690 -11.83 8.20 21.07
C GLU A 690 -11.05 8.58 22.32
N PHE A 691 -9.73 8.64 22.21
CA PHE A 691 -8.85 9.15 23.25
C PHE A 691 -7.80 10.09 22.65
N TYR A 692 -7.21 10.90 23.52
CA TYR A 692 -6.16 11.87 23.15
C TYR A 692 -4.82 11.38 23.66
N ILE A 693 -3.76 11.63 22.88
CA ILE A 693 -2.38 11.50 23.32
C ILE A 693 -2.02 12.78 24.08
N GLU A 694 -2.02 12.73 25.41
CA GLU A 694 -1.77 13.89 26.27
C GLU A 694 -0.30 13.97 26.73
N GLU A 695 0.37 12.83 26.80
CA GLU A 695 1.77 12.68 27.22
C GLU A 695 2.43 11.48 26.52
N PRO A 696 3.77 11.41 26.46
CA PRO A 696 4.48 10.31 25.76
C PRO A 696 4.09 8.92 26.23
N ASP A 697 3.77 8.74 27.52
CA ASP A 697 3.34 7.43 28.06
C ASP A 697 2.00 6.96 27.48
N ASP A 698 1.17 7.83 26.92
CA ASP A 698 -0.08 7.51 26.25
C ASP A 698 0.14 6.79 24.89
N MET A 699 1.35 6.87 24.34
CA MET A 699 1.74 6.17 23.10
C MET A 699 2.25 4.75 23.34
N LEU A 700 2.35 4.32 24.59
CA LEU A 700 2.77 2.97 24.94
C LEU A 700 1.61 1.99 24.85
N LEU A 701 1.93 0.80 24.38
CA LEU A 701 1.00 -0.31 24.43
C LEU A 701 0.89 -0.81 25.88
N GLU A 702 -0.28 -1.28 26.24
CA GLU A 702 -0.57 -1.83 27.57
C GLU A 702 -1.46 -3.07 27.46
N THR A 703 -1.41 -3.90 28.47
CA THR A 703 -2.29 -5.06 28.60
C THR A 703 -3.64 -4.62 29.15
N VAL A 704 -4.71 -4.72 28.34
CA VAL A 704 -6.07 -4.33 28.69
C VAL A 704 -6.86 -5.56 29.17
N PRO A 705 -7.39 -5.56 30.40
CA PRO A 705 -8.20 -6.68 30.90
C PRO A 705 -9.48 -6.87 30.09
N VAL A 706 -9.73 -8.11 29.66
CA VAL A 706 -10.94 -8.55 29.01
C VAL A 706 -11.57 -9.63 29.90
N SER A 707 -12.60 -9.26 30.65
CA SER A 707 -13.21 -10.16 31.60
C SER A 707 -14.73 -9.98 31.66
N GLY A 708 -15.47 -11.08 31.70
CA GLY A 708 -16.93 -11.10 31.84
C GLY A 708 -17.60 -12.06 30.88
N ASP A 709 -18.91 -12.26 31.08
CA ASP A 709 -19.76 -13.01 30.16
C ASP A 709 -20.06 -12.11 28.96
N GLY A 710 -20.10 -12.66 27.76
CA GLY A 710 -20.52 -11.90 26.55
C GLY A 710 -19.48 -11.90 25.42
N TYR A 711 -18.33 -12.54 25.62
CA TYR A 711 -17.36 -12.79 24.55
C TYR A 711 -17.63 -14.13 23.88
N PHE A 712 -17.37 -14.17 22.58
CA PHE A 712 -17.48 -15.36 21.76
C PHE A 712 -16.10 -15.66 21.16
N TYR A 713 -15.79 -16.92 21.01
CA TYR A 713 -14.48 -17.39 20.60
C TYR A 713 -14.62 -18.33 19.41
N GLY A 714 -13.86 -18.07 18.38
CA GLY A 714 -13.74 -18.89 17.19
C GLY A 714 -12.29 -18.97 16.75
N PHE A 715 -12.04 -19.52 15.58
CA PHE A 715 -10.72 -19.51 14.99
C PHE A 715 -10.73 -18.76 13.67
N MET A 716 -9.69 -17.95 13.46
CA MET A 716 -9.32 -17.42 12.16
C MET A 716 -8.22 -18.31 11.60
N LEU A 717 -8.43 -18.87 10.41
CA LEU A 717 -7.47 -19.73 9.73
C LEU A 717 -7.00 -19.07 8.45
N MET A 718 -5.71 -19.20 8.18
CA MET A 718 -5.14 -18.80 6.89
C MET A 718 -4.54 -20.03 6.21
N ASP A 719 -4.78 -20.19 4.90
CA ASP A 719 -4.24 -21.29 4.13
C ASP A 719 -3.04 -20.88 3.24
N VAL A 720 -2.38 -21.85 2.63
CA VAL A 720 -1.26 -21.66 1.69
C VAL A 720 -1.65 -20.88 0.41
N ARG A 721 -2.92 -20.59 0.19
CA ARG A 721 -3.44 -19.76 -0.89
C ARG A 721 -3.84 -18.38 -0.40
N GLN A 722 -3.52 -18.07 0.87
CA GLN A 722 -3.82 -16.80 1.55
C GLN A 722 -5.32 -16.54 1.71
N ASN A 723 -6.15 -17.60 1.65
CA ASN A 723 -7.54 -17.46 2.04
C ASN A 723 -7.65 -17.39 3.55
N ILE A 724 -8.48 -16.47 4.04
CA ILE A 724 -8.81 -16.31 5.45
C ILE A 724 -10.20 -16.84 5.70
N TYR A 725 -10.33 -17.64 6.74
CA TYR A 725 -11.57 -18.29 7.16
C TYR A 725 -11.84 -17.99 8.61
N TYR A 726 -13.10 -17.71 8.91
CA TYR A 726 -13.59 -17.69 10.29
C TYR A 726 -14.45 -18.92 10.53
N THR A 727 -14.18 -19.64 11.62
CA THR A 727 -15.01 -20.76 12.03
C THR A 727 -16.30 -20.27 12.71
N ASP A 728 -17.22 -21.21 12.97
CA ASP A 728 -18.29 -20.93 13.95
C ASP A 728 -17.63 -20.50 15.27
N PHE A 729 -18.35 -19.78 16.12
CA PHE A 729 -17.84 -19.40 17.43
C PHE A 729 -18.79 -19.77 18.57
N THR A 730 -18.26 -19.88 19.78
CA THR A 730 -18.96 -20.33 20.98
C THR A 730 -18.64 -19.43 22.17
N GLY A 731 -19.60 -19.25 23.06
CA GLY A 731 -19.36 -18.66 24.36
C GLY A 731 -18.76 -19.71 25.32
N ILE A 732 -17.91 -19.31 26.23
CA ILE A 732 -17.43 -20.14 27.35
C ILE A 732 -18.32 -19.85 28.55
N GLU A 733 -19.05 -20.88 29.05
CA GLU A 733 -19.79 -20.76 30.31
C GLU A 733 -18.77 -20.80 31.46
N THR A 734 -18.53 -19.67 32.13
CA THR A 734 -17.78 -19.64 33.39
C THR A 734 -18.67 -20.24 34.48
N GLU A 735 -18.21 -21.30 35.17
CA GLU A 735 -18.90 -21.79 36.37
C GLU A 735 -18.99 -20.62 37.39
N ASP A 736 -20.19 -20.21 37.70
CA ASP A 736 -20.44 -19.27 38.79
C ASP A 736 -19.80 -19.80 40.09
N THR A 737 -18.57 -19.41 40.36
CA THR A 737 -17.94 -19.68 41.65
C THR A 737 -18.60 -18.75 42.66
N GLY A 738 -19.85 -19.11 43.01
CA GLY A 738 -20.58 -18.46 44.08
C GLY A 738 -19.74 -18.42 45.35
N SER A 739 -19.27 -17.24 45.70
CA SER A 739 -18.70 -16.93 47.01
C SER A 739 -19.69 -16.05 47.79
#